data_90475416f8a11134bbcb1be88bfc0fee
#
_entry.id   90475416f8a11134bbcb1be88bfc0fee
#
_cell.length_a   1.000
_cell.length_b   1.000
_cell.length_c   1.000
_cell.angle_alpha   90.00
_cell.angle_beta   90.00
_cell.angle_gamma   90.00
#
_symmetry.space_group_name_H-M   'P 1'
#
loop_
_entity.id
_entity.type
_entity.pdbx_description
1 polymer ?
#
loop_
_entity_poly.entity_id
_entity_poly.type
_entity_poly.pdbx_seq_one_letter_code
_entity_poly.pdbx_strand_id
1 'polypeptide(L)'
;KGDNNSANSQTLSRKDLDKAGAEDLKTLLRYEPGVEVEAQAGLNNGNFNIRGISEDRVWVMVDGLNLPDSFKDSFWYGGGGARGKNGMTFGQNLVEPDTINSVSVVKGPFEAQYSNEAIGGSVNMRTYDPADLINDGQQYGALFKSSYNSGNQGWAATVGGAARNDVASGLIMYTHRDYAEIQTAGKQASEQDNSSNNVLLKGKLDLGEHHLTATGEYFKRDGHSKDLLSINSFDDTNSERKRASLEYQYLPDAAGMLQAVKAGYDYQDLASDMLQTEPSRNVLNRHLQGYQQTQHRAYTQGLWQFDAGVEHNVLAGLDYRHVKTTTNRHSANFDLATDAQVGAVDDLLYYPANTKAVWSAFIQDRMVFDNGVSLTPALRYSHEKSTPNSADFDRLKNQANVDFQQMIAGGSYSKVLPSLKLNVPLNDEHQLFASYARGFKAPQYDARGAASHSVLNGMIQYYNVPNFDLKPEESDNFEFGWQHEGNTTHAKITGFYNRYKNFIEESQTIRTLYPTGRPMPMVMELSSVNLDKVVTYGLEARGQYDFAPYWNVNGSLFWMRGINKADDSHMNSELPMKLRLGLAYANETWGANADWTLSRSKTEYATADKSTPKTPGYGLVDVGGFWNINKNAKLTLNAYNVFDKKYWLPADMLWLNTTGQLDKQDSYSQMGRAISAGIQVKF
;
A
#
# COMPACT_ATOMS: atom_id res chain seq x y z
N LYS A 1 0.20 -17.20 19.15
CA LYS A 1 0.30 -15.73 19.34
C LYS A 1 1.64 -15.36 18.75
N GLY A 2 1.65 -14.89 17.48
CA GLY A 2 2.86 -14.37 16.85
C GLY A 2 3.34 -13.16 17.65
N ASP A 3 4.64 -13.01 17.81
CA ASP A 3 5.29 -11.88 18.49
C ASP A 3 4.92 -10.57 17.78
N ASN A 4 3.77 -9.98 18.16
CA ASN A 4 3.34 -8.64 17.70
C ASN A 4 4.17 -7.49 18.36
N ASN A 5 5.25 -7.83 19.07
CA ASN A 5 6.13 -6.89 19.76
C ASN A 5 7.55 -6.83 19.18
N SER A 6 7.70 -7.04 17.88
CA SER A 6 8.97 -6.68 17.22
C SER A 6 9.17 -5.16 17.36
N ALA A 7 10.34 -4.73 17.82
CA ALA A 7 10.68 -3.31 17.93
C ALA A 7 10.51 -2.53 16.60
N ASN A 8 10.51 -3.25 15.47
CA ASN A 8 10.36 -2.71 14.11
C ASN A 8 8.91 -2.67 13.62
N SER A 9 7.94 -3.21 14.38
CA SER A 9 6.53 -3.27 14.00
C SER A 9 5.65 -2.36 14.86
N GLN A 10 4.56 -1.87 14.28
CA GLN A 10 3.49 -1.15 14.95
C GLN A 10 2.16 -1.78 14.56
N THR A 11 1.36 -2.13 15.56
CA THR A 11 0.00 -2.64 15.32
C THR A 11 -1.04 -1.61 15.72
N LEU A 12 -1.95 -1.32 14.80
CA LEU A 12 -3.14 -0.48 15.01
C LEU A 12 -4.35 -1.40 15.24
N SER A 13 -5.08 -1.15 16.30
CA SER A 13 -6.31 -1.86 16.65
C SER A 13 -7.51 -1.33 15.86
N ARG A 14 -8.64 -2.04 15.87
CA ARG A 14 -9.90 -1.53 15.30
C ARG A 14 -10.30 -0.16 15.88
N LYS A 15 -10.03 0.08 17.16
CA LYS A 15 -10.29 1.37 17.80
C LYS A 15 -9.46 2.51 17.19
N ASP A 16 -8.19 2.22 16.86
CA ASP A 16 -7.32 3.20 16.20
C ASP A 16 -7.79 3.50 14.78
N LEU A 17 -8.24 2.48 14.06
CA LEU A 17 -8.81 2.61 12.72
C LEU A 17 -10.12 3.40 12.71
N ASP A 18 -11.00 3.17 13.67
CA ASP A 18 -12.24 3.93 13.82
C ASP A 18 -11.97 5.41 14.16
N LYS A 19 -10.97 5.69 15.00
CA LYS A 19 -10.51 7.05 15.29
C LYS A 19 -9.94 7.74 14.05
N ALA A 20 -9.18 7.03 13.22
CA ALA A 20 -8.64 7.54 11.97
C ALA A 20 -9.72 7.78 10.91
N GLY A 21 -10.93 7.27 11.09
CA GLY A 21 -11.98 7.27 10.08
C GLY A 21 -11.58 6.47 8.86
N ALA A 22 -11.14 5.23 9.08
CA ALA A 22 -10.61 4.36 8.03
C ALA A 22 -11.72 3.95 7.04
N GLU A 23 -11.73 4.57 5.88
CA GLU A 23 -12.66 4.34 4.77
C GLU A 23 -11.96 3.84 3.52
N ASP A 24 -10.66 4.08 3.43
CA ASP A 24 -9.77 3.67 2.35
C ASP A 24 -8.34 3.48 2.88
N LEU A 25 -7.41 3.10 2.02
CA LEU A 25 -6.00 2.93 2.40
C LEU A 25 -5.36 4.23 2.88
N LYS A 26 -5.79 5.39 2.33
CA LYS A 26 -5.23 6.70 2.69
C LYS A 26 -5.55 7.07 4.13
N THR A 27 -6.75 6.80 4.57
CA THR A 27 -7.24 7.11 5.92
C THR A 27 -6.85 6.04 6.93
N LEU A 28 -6.59 4.80 6.48
CA LEU A 28 -6.23 3.66 7.33
C LEU A 28 -5.02 3.95 8.24
N LEU A 29 -3.99 4.63 7.73
CA LEU A 29 -2.75 4.96 8.43
C LEU A 29 -2.57 6.47 8.65
N ARG A 30 -3.65 7.22 8.75
CA ARG A 30 -3.67 8.70 8.83
C ARG A 30 -2.71 9.29 9.88
N TYR A 31 -2.60 8.64 11.02
CA TYR A 31 -1.80 9.14 12.15
C TYR A 31 -0.47 8.38 12.35
N GLU A 32 -0.14 7.48 11.41
CA GLU A 32 1.10 6.72 11.51
C GLU A 32 2.31 7.57 11.06
N PRO A 33 3.30 7.87 11.94
CA PRO A 33 4.45 8.67 11.56
C PRO A 33 5.31 7.95 10.51
N GLY A 34 5.84 8.73 9.57
CA GLY A 34 6.69 8.20 8.49
C GLY A 34 5.96 7.35 7.46
N VAL A 35 4.62 7.35 7.47
CA VAL A 35 3.77 6.70 6.47
C VAL A 35 2.83 7.72 5.86
N GLU A 36 2.74 7.72 4.54
CA GLU A 36 1.80 8.54 3.77
C GLU A 36 1.29 7.69 2.61
N VAL A 37 0.07 7.93 2.16
CA VAL A 37 -0.44 7.34 0.93
C VAL A 37 -0.35 8.39 -0.16
N GLU A 38 0.46 8.14 -1.16
CA GLU A 38 0.63 8.98 -2.34
C GLU A 38 -0.55 8.75 -3.28
N ALA A 39 -1.70 9.31 -2.93
CA ALA A 39 -2.87 9.35 -3.80
C ALA A 39 -3.01 10.75 -4.35
N GLN A 40 -3.26 10.86 -5.65
CA GLN A 40 -3.61 12.15 -6.24
C GLN A 40 -4.91 12.65 -5.63
N ALA A 41 -5.02 13.97 -5.43
CA ALA A 41 -6.22 14.56 -4.87
C ALA A 41 -7.45 14.20 -5.72
N GLY A 42 -8.47 13.68 -5.08
CA GLY A 42 -9.70 13.25 -5.74
C GLY A 42 -9.72 11.82 -6.26
N LEU A 43 -8.64 11.04 -6.14
CA LEU A 43 -8.61 9.64 -6.53
C LEU A 43 -8.39 8.73 -5.31
N ASN A 44 -9.08 7.58 -5.31
CA ASN A 44 -8.91 6.55 -4.28
C ASN A 44 -7.81 5.54 -4.63
N ASN A 45 -6.94 5.89 -5.54
CA ASN A 45 -5.77 5.13 -5.91
C ASN A 45 -4.54 5.74 -5.23
N GLY A 46 -3.70 4.91 -4.70
CA GLY A 46 -2.46 5.37 -4.11
C GLY A 46 -1.66 4.23 -3.53
N ASN A 47 -0.38 4.48 -3.41
CA ASN A 47 0.57 3.55 -2.84
C ASN A 47 1.05 4.09 -1.49
N PHE A 48 1.38 3.18 -0.58
CA PHE A 48 2.03 3.58 0.67
C PHE A 48 3.44 4.08 0.39
N ASN A 49 3.77 5.24 0.96
CA ASN A 49 5.12 5.73 1.11
C ASN A 49 5.54 5.50 2.56
N ILE A 50 6.54 4.67 2.79
CA ILE A 50 7.12 4.41 4.10
C ILE A 50 8.54 4.94 4.12
N ARG A 51 8.80 5.98 4.91
CA ARG A 51 10.13 6.60 5.04
C ARG A 51 10.77 6.98 3.69
N GLY A 52 9.96 7.52 2.77
CA GLY A 52 10.42 7.93 1.44
C GLY A 52 10.51 6.81 0.41
N ILE A 53 10.13 5.59 0.75
CA ILE A 53 10.11 4.45 -0.15
C ILE A 53 8.66 4.08 -0.44
N SER A 54 8.28 4.11 -1.71
CA SER A 54 6.90 3.97 -2.15
C SER A 54 6.73 2.92 -3.24
N GLU A 55 5.50 2.82 -3.73
CA GLU A 55 5.09 1.94 -4.80
C GLU A 55 5.20 0.46 -4.41
N ASP A 56 5.54 -0.40 -5.36
CA ASP A 56 5.67 -1.85 -5.15
C ASP A 56 6.87 -2.24 -4.26
N ARG A 57 7.57 -1.26 -3.71
CA ARG A 57 8.61 -1.47 -2.67
C ARG A 57 8.03 -1.64 -1.28
N VAL A 58 6.73 -1.34 -1.12
CA VAL A 58 5.98 -1.58 0.11
C VAL A 58 5.00 -2.73 -0.14
N TRP A 59 5.10 -3.77 0.66
CA TRP A 59 4.16 -4.89 0.59
C TRP A 59 2.89 -4.59 1.36
N VAL A 60 1.76 -4.71 0.66
CA VAL A 60 0.42 -4.58 1.24
C VAL A 60 -0.22 -5.96 1.25
N MET A 61 -0.61 -6.42 2.43
CA MET A 61 -1.12 -7.77 2.64
C MET A 61 -2.49 -7.75 3.35
N VAL A 62 -3.30 -8.75 3.05
CA VAL A 62 -4.52 -9.08 3.80
C VAL A 62 -4.39 -10.52 4.29
N ASP A 63 -4.43 -10.72 5.62
CA ASP A 63 -4.20 -12.01 6.29
C ASP A 63 -2.90 -12.70 5.83
N GLY A 64 -1.83 -11.92 5.58
CA GLY A 64 -0.53 -12.42 5.16
C GLY A 64 -0.40 -12.73 3.66
N LEU A 65 -1.46 -12.58 2.87
CA LEU A 65 -1.42 -12.69 1.41
C LEU A 65 -1.22 -11.31 0.81
N ASN A 66 -0.17 -11.12 0.02
CA ASN A 66 0.08 -9.83 -0.64
C ASN A 66 -0.99 -9.53 -1.68
N LEU A 67 -1.45 -8.29 -1.67
CA LEU A 67 -2.29 -7.76 -2.73
C LEU A 67 -1.52 -7.76 -4.05
N PRO A 68 -2.21 -7.83 -5.19
CA PRO A 68 -1.58 -7.75 -6.50
C PRO A 68 -0.68 -6.53 -6.64
N ASP A 69 0.39 -6.67 -7.43
CA ASP A 69 1.28 -5.58 -7.77
C ASP A 69 0.48 -4.41 -8.35
N SER A 70 0.87 -3.19 -8.03
CA SER A 70 0.25 -2.04 -8.66
C SER A 70 0.61 -1.99 -10.13
N PHE A 71 -0.39 -1.85 -10.96
CA PHE A 71 -0.22 -1.64 -12.39
C PHE A 71 -0.21 -0.16 -12.68
N LYS A 72 0.84 0.30 -13.36
CA LYS A 72 0.94 1.65 -13.88
C LYS A 72 0.83 1.63 -15.39
N ASP A 73 -0.07 2.42 -15.93
CA ASP A 73 -0.06 2.68 -17.36
C ASP A 73 1.02 3.71 -17.67
N SER A 74 2.17 3.24 -18.15
CA SER A 74 3.31 4.09 -18.51
C SER A 74 3.04 5.02 -19.70
N PHE A 75 1.94 4.82 -20.42
CA PHE A 75 1.55 5.65 -21.57
C PHE A 75 1.26 7.11 -21.21
N TRP A 76 0.85 7.39 -19.99
CA TRP A 76 0.35 8.70 -19.59
C TRP A 76 1.42 9.66 -19.06
N TYR A 77 2.62 9.19 -18.80
CA TYR A 77 3.72 10.05 -18.33
C TYR A 77 4.29 11.01 -19.39
N GLY A 78 4.02 10.79 -20.68
CA GLY A 78 4.59 11.59 -21.77
C GLY A 78 3.66 12.61 -22.42
N GLY A 79 2.37 12.60 -22.15
CA GLY A 79 1.40 13.49 -22.79
C GLY A 79 0.81 14.52 -21.84
N GLY A 80 1.26 15.77 -21.90
CA GLY A 80 0.82 16.89 -21.05
C GLY A 80 -0.67 17.22 -21.15
N GLY A 81 -1.54 16.28 -20.74
CA GLY A 81 -2.95 16.48 -20.62
C GLY A 81 -3.47 16.09 -19.25
N ALA A 82 -4.66 16.51 -18.89
CA ALA A 82 -5.35 16.14 -17.65
C ALA A 82 -5.49 14.61 -17.42
N ARG A 83 -5.11 13.82 -18.38
CA ARG A 83 -5.16 12.37 -18.47
C ARG A 83 -4.25 11.66 -17.47
N GLY A 84 -3.13 12.23 -17.09
CA GLY A 84 -2.22 11.64 -16.08
C GLY A 84 -2.79 11.52 -14.67
N LYS A 85 -3.96 12.09 -14.41
CA LYS A 85 -4.66 12.00 -13.14
C LYS A 85 -5.32 10.67 -12.88
N ASN A 86 -5.90 10.12 -13.93
CA ASN A 86 -6.63 8.86 -13.86
C ASN A 86 -5.69 7.69 -14.17
N GLY A 87 -4.37 7.95 -14.16
CA GLY A 87 -3.35 6.95 -14.29
C GLY A 87 -3.67 5.80 -13.34
N MET A 88 -4.10 4.68 -13.92
CA MET A 88 -4.67 3.59 -13.18
C MET A 88 -3.59 2.90 -12.37
N THR A 89 -3.63 3.10 -11.07
CA THR A 89 -2.90 2.24 -10.14
C THR A 89 -3.87 1.17 -9.67
N PHE A 90 -3.87 0.04 -10.34
CA PHE A 90 -4.66 -1.10 -9.91
C PHE A 90 -3.93 -1.89 -8.82
N GLY A 91 -4.65 -2.61 -8.03
CA GLY A 91 -4.17 -3.72 -7.23
C GLY A 91 -4.20 -3.51 -5.74
N GLN A 92 -3.48 -2.52 -5.22
CA GLN A 92 -3.28 -2.40 -3.77
C GLN A 92 -4.43 -1.75 -2.98
N ASN A 93 -5.41 -1.17 -3.64
CA ASN A 93 -6.52 -0.43 -3.01
C ASN A 93 -7.87 -1.17 -3.03
N LEU A 94 -7.90 -2.45 -3.40
CA LEU A 94 -9.12 -3.26 -3.41
C LEU A 94 -9.30 -4.01 -2.09
N VAL A 95 -9.50 -3.24 -1.02
CA VAL A 95 -9.72 -3.72 0.35
C VAL A 95 -10.88 -2.97 0.97
N GLU A 96 -11.75 -3.67 1.71
CA GLU A 96 -12.82 -3.05 2.49
C GLU A 96 -12.37 -2.81 3.94
N PRO A 97 -12.16 -1.55 4.36
CA PRO A 97 -11.63 -1.23 5.69
C PRO A 97 -12.52 -1.68 6.84
N ASP A 98 -13.83 -1.81 6.65
CA ASP A 98 -14.75 -2.23 7.71
C ASP A 98 -14.68 -3.74 8.00
N THR A 99 -14.05 -4.53 7.15
CA THR A 99 -13.73 -5.94 7.42
C THR A 99 -12.36 -6.15 8.08
N ILE A 100 -11.56 -5.09 8.23
CA ILE A 100 -10.23 -5.14 8.84
C ILE A 100 -10.35 -4.90 10.34
N ASN A 101 -9.81 -5.80 11.14
CA ASN A 101 -9.81 -5.70 12.61
C ASN A 101 -8.52 -5.09 13.18
N SER A 102 -7.39 -5.31 12.53
CA SER A 102 -6.12 -4.69 12.92
C SER A 102 -5.19 -4.53 11.72
N VAL A 103 -4.23 -3.61 11.84
CA VAL A 103 -3.19 -3.37 10.83
C VAL A 103 -1.84 -3.40 11.50
N SER A 104 -0.91 -4.17 10.96
CA SER A 104 0.49 -4.19 11.37
C SER A 104 1.35 -3.52 10.30
N VAL A 105 2.17 -2.55 10.72
CA VAL A 105 3.09 -1.82 9.85
C VAL A 105 4.52 -2.15 10.26
N VAL A 106 5.33 -2.58 9.31
CA VAL A 106 6.78 -2.79 9.46
C VAL A 106 7.51 -1.85 8.51
N LYS A 107 8.43 -1.05 9.03
CA LYS A 107 9.15 -0.04 8.25
C LYS A 107 10.55 -0.51 7.91
N GLY A 108 10.71 -1.05 6.72
CA GLY A 108 11.92 -1.71 6.24
C GLY A 108 11.78 -3.24 6.15
N PRO A 109 12.76 -3.95 5.59
CA PRO A 109 12.71 -5.40 5.33
C PRO A 109 13.07 -6.24 6.57
N PHE A 110 12.53 -5.91 7.75
CA PHE A 110 12.93 -6.52 9.02
C PHE A 110 12.19 -7.83 9.35
N GLU A 111 11.19 -8.23 8.58
CA GLU A 111 10.47 -9.50 8.78
C GLU A 111 10.93 -10.54 7.77
N ALA A 112 11.73 -11.52 8.22
CA ALA A 112 12.28 -12.58 7.36
C ALA A 112 11.21 -13.38 6.62
N GLN A 113 10.01 -13.50 7.18
CA GLN A 113 8.88 -14.22 6.56
C GLN A 113 8.38 -13.56 5.28
N TYR A 114 8.52 -12.22 5.14
CA TYR A 114 7.90 -11.43 4.07
C TYR A 114 8.90 -10.60 3.25
N SER A 115 10.18 -10.62 3.57
CA SER A 115 11.13 -9.55 3.26
C SER A 115 11.66 -9.48 1.83
N ASN A 116 11.38 -10.44 0.96
CA ASN A 116 12.13 -10.48 -0.31
C ASN A 116 11.71 -9.45 -1.36
N GLU A 117 10.58 -8.78 -1.24
CA GLU A 117 10.19 -7.68 -2.14
C GLU A 117 9.80 -6.41 -1.36
N ALA A 118 9.71 -6.51 -0.05
CA ALA A 118 9.30 -5.46 0.87
C ALA A 118 10.47 -4.56 1.29
N ILE A 119 11.23 -4.06 0.31
CA ILE A 119 12.45 -3.26 0.56
C ILE A 119 12.15 -1.97 1.34
N GLY A 120 10.95 -1.40 1.21
CA GLY A 120 10.47 -0.23 1.95
C GLY A 120 9.72 -0.58 3.23
N GLY A 121 9.25 -1.81 3.35
CA GLY A 121 8.44 -2.27 4.47
C GLY A 121 7.16 -2.97 4.06
N SER A 122 6.29 -3.23 5.04
CA SER A 122 5.03 -3.93 4.80
C SER A 122 3.88 -3.38 5.65
N VAL A 123 2.67 -3.48 5.09
CA VAL A 123 1.41 -3.21 5.76
C VAL A 123 0.58 -4.48 5.69
N ASN A 124 0.32 -5.13 6.81
CA ASN A 124 -0.48 -6.35 6.89
C ASN A 124 -1.80 -6.07 7.61
N MET A 125 -2.90 -6.22 6.91
CA MET A 125 -4.26 -6.03 7.40
C MET A 125 -4.85 -7.38 7.79
N ARG A 126 -5.23 -7.54 9.05
CA ARG A 126 -5.92 -8.72 9.54
C ARG A 126 -7.44 -8.49 9.47
N THR A 127 -8.15 -9.36 8.76
CA THR A 127 -9.61 -9.35 8.74
C THR A 127 -10.20 -9.89 10.04
N TYR A 128 -11.49 -9.63 10.27
CA TYR A 128 -12.21 -10.19 11.44
C TYR A 128 -12.13 -11.72 11.45
N ASP A 129 -12.04 -12.26 12.65
CA ASP A 129 -12.22 -13.68 12.98
C ASP A 129 -13.56 -13.91 13.70
N PRO A 130 -14.12 -15.13 13.72
CA PRO A 130 -15.32 -15.43 14.48
C PRO A 130 -15.25 -14.96 15.94
N ALA A 131 -14.11 -15.15 16.58
CA ALA A 131 -13.87 -14.72 17.98
C ALA A 131 -13.92 -13.20 18.17
N ASP A 132 -13.70 -12.40 17.15
CA ASP A 132 -13.78 -10.94 17.24
C ASP A 132 -15.24 -10.45 17.36
N LEU A 133 -16.23 -11.25 16.91
CA LEU A 133 -17.66 -10.94 17.01
C LEU A 133 -18.36 -11.60 18.19
N ILE A 134 -17.85 -12.73 18.68
CA ILE A 134 -18.49 -13.53 19.73
C ILE A 134 -17.89 -13.11 21.07
N ASN A 135 -18.74 -12.61 21.98
CA ASN A 135 -18.31 -12.27 23.34
C ASN A 135 -17.99 -13.52 24.16
N ASP A 136 -17.20 -13.37 25.23
CA ASP A 136 -16.88 -14.46 26.14
C ASP A 136 -18.13 -15.11 26.73
N GLY A 137 -18.14 -16.44 26.72
CA GLY A 137 -19.27 -17.24 27.20
C GLY A 137 -20.45 -17.35 26.24
N GLN A 138 -20.44 -16.66 25.10
CA GLN A 138 -21.50 -16.75 24.07
C GLN A 138 -21.12 -17.73 22.95
N GLN A 139 -22.13 -18.26 22.27
CA GLN A 139 -21.98 -19.12 21.09
C GLN A 139 -22.26 -18.37 19.77
N TYR A 140 -22.86 -17.19 19.84
CA TYR A 140 -23.26 -16.38 18.69
C TYR A 140 -22.83 -14.94 18.91
N GLY A 141 -22.55 -14.26 17.82
CA GLY A 141 -22.27 -12.84 17.80
C GLY A 141 -22.77 -12.21 16.51
N ALA A 142 -23.17 -10.96 16.59
CA ALA A 142 -23.61 -10.17 15.43
C ALA A 142 -23.03 -8.76 15.49
N LEU A 143 -22.77 -8.19 14.33
CA LEU A 143 -22.30 -6.82 14.16
C LEU A 143 -23.17 -6.12 13.13
N PHE A 144 -23.63 -4.94 13.47
CA PHE A 144 -24.11 -3.94 12.53
C PHE A 144 -23.27 -2.67 12.68
N LYS A 145 -22.77 -2.12 11.57
CA LYS A 145 -22.06 -0.85 11.53
C LYS A 145 -22.58 -0.03 10.36
N SER A 146 -22.84 1.24 10.57
CA SER A 146 -23.11 2.19 9.49
C SER A 146 -22.38 3.49 9.75
N SER A 147 -21.86 4.12 8.71
CA SER A 147 -21.14 5.38 8.79
C SER A 147 -21.44 6.29 7.60
N TYR A 148 -21.31 7.59 7.84
CA TYR A 148 -21.39 8.63 6.82
C TYR A 148 -20.23 9.59 6.98
N ASN A 149 -19.65 10.04 5.86
CA ASN A 149 -18.58 11.02 5.81
C ASN A 149 -18.92 12.13 4.81
N SER A 150 -19.01 13.37 5.29
CA SER A 150 -19.28 14.52 4.44
C SER A 150 -18.11 14.88 3.51
N GLY A 151 -16.90 14.40 3.79
CA GLY A 151 -15.70 14.71 3.02
C GLY A 151 -15.66 14.07 1.64
N ASN A 152 -16.43 13.01 1.42
CA ASN A 152 -16.63 12.36 0.12
C ASN A 152 -18.09 11.98 -0.10
N GLN A 153 -19.02 12.53 0.70
CA GLN A 153 -20.43 12.15 0.73
C GLN A 153 -20.64 10.64 0.90
N GLY A 154 -19.66 9.97 1.51
CA GLY A 154 -19.59 8.53 1.58
C GLY A 154 -20.51 7.96 2.64
N TRP A 155 -21.20 6.86 2.28
CA TRP A 155 -21.99 6.06 3.18
C TRP A 155 -21.54 4.61 3.11
N ALA A 156 -21.48 3.95 4.26
CA ALA A 156 -21.17 2.53 4.34
C ALA A 156 -22.09 1.84 5.34
N ALA A 157 -22.43 0.60 5.05
CA ALA A 157 -23.12 -0.30 5.98
C ALA A 157 -22.48 -1.69 5.96
N THR A 158 -22.21 -2.21 7.15
CA THR A 158 -21.65 -3.55 7.36
C THR A 158 -22.58 -4.33 8.26
N VAL A 159 -22.88 -5.56 7.85
CA VAL A 159 -23.54 -6.56 8.68
C VAL A 159 -22.66 -7.78 8.81
N GLY A 160 -22.57 -8.36 10.00
CA GLY A 160 -21.80 -9.56 10.25
C GLY A 160 -22.46 -10.47 11.25
N GLY A 161 -22.22 -11.76 11.12
CA GLY A 161 -22.66 -12.77 12.06
C GLY A 161 -21.59 -13.84 12.24
N ALA A 162 -21.47 -14.33 13.47
CA ALA A 162 -20.57 -15.43 13.80
C ALA A 162 -21.24 -16.41 14.75
N ALA A 163 -20.84 -17.66 14.63
CA ALA A 163 -21.30 -18.74 15.51
C ALA A 163 -20.12 -19.65 15.85
N ARG A 164 -20.16 -20.24 17.03
CA ARG A 164 -19.18 -21.25 17.47
C ARG A 164 -19.84 -22.36 18.29
N ASN A 165 -19.23 -23.52 18.23
CA ASN A 165 -19.40 -24.59 19.21
C ASN A 165 -17.99 -25.06 19.66
N ASP A 166 -17.90 -26.22 20.31
CA ASP A 166 -16.64 -26.74 20.88
C ASP A 166 -15.60 -27.11 19.80
N VAL A 167 -16.00 -27.33 18.57
CA VAL A 167 -15.15 -27.86 17.48
C VAL A 167 -15.05 -26.91 16.30
N ALA A 168 -16.07 -26.08 16.09
CA ALA A 168 -16.14 -25.25 14.87
C ALA A 168 -16.59 -23.84 15.19
N SER A 169 -16.08 -22.90 14.41
CA SER A 169 -16.59 -21.54 14.39
C SER A 169 -16.67 -21.00 12.95
N GLY A 170 -17.57 -20.07 12.72
CA GLY A 170 -17.77 -19.46 11.42
C GLY A 170 -18.15 -17.99 11.51
N LEU A 171 -17.80 -17.25 10.47
CA LEU A 171 -18.07 -15.82 10.31
C LEU A 171 -18.56 -15.55 8.89
N ILE A 172 -19.57 -14.70 8.77
CA ILE A 172 -19.96 -14.03 7.53
C ILE A 172 -20.06 -12.54 7.77
N MET A 173 -19.49 -11.73 6.88
CA MET A 173 -19.67 -10.28 6.87
C MET A 173 -19.96 -9.80 5.46
N TYR A 174 -20.84 -8.80 5.36
CA TYR A 174 -21.12 -8.09 4.12
C TYR A 174 -21.04 -6.60 4.38
N THR A 175 -20.34 -5.89 3.47
CA THR A 175 -20.24 -4.43 3.48
C THR A 175 -20.63 -3.87 2.11
N HIS A 176 -21.46 -2.86 2.14
CA HIS A 176 -21.76 -2.00 1.00
C HIS A 176 -21.29 -0.58 1.30
N ARG A 177 -20.70 0.08 0.29
CA ARG A 177 -20.18 1.45 0.40
C ARG A 177 -20.42 2.21 -0.89
N ASP A 178 -21.00 3.40 -0.77
CA ASP A 178 -21.11 4.39 -1.84
C ASP A 178 -20.34 5.66 -1.44
N TYR A 179 -19.63 6.28 -2.38
CA TYR A 179 -18.91 7.53 -2.13
C TYR A 179 -18.69 8.31 -3.42
N ALA A 180 -18.67 9.64 -3.29
CA ALA A 180 -18.38 10.58 -4.34
C ALA A 180 -16.91 11.04 -4.31
N GLU A 181 -16.58 12.08 -5.04
CA GLU A 181 -15.28 12.74 -5.01
C GLU A 181 -14.96 13.33 -3.62
N ILE A 182 -13.69 13.46 -3.33
CA ILE A 182 -13.21 14.15 -2.13
C ILE A 182 -13.57 15.64 -2.24
N GLN A 183 -14.29 16.15 -1.25
CA GLN A 183 -14.61 17.57 -1.13
C GLN A 183 -13.34 18.32 -0.67
N THR A 184 -12.69 18.96 -1.64
CA THR A 184 -11.47 19.72 -1.38
C THR A 184 -11.80 21.10 -0.80
N ALA A 185 -10.83 21.73 -0.11
CA ALA A 185 -10.96 23.15 0.30
C ALA A 185 -10.79 24.13 -0.87
N GLY A 186 -10.56 23.64 -2.08
CA GLY A 186 -10.45 24.40 -3.33
C GLY A 186 -11.58 24.10 -4.31
N LYS A 187 -11.25 24.16 -5.60
CA LYS A 187 -12.18 23.79 -6.69
C LYS A 187 -12.18 22.30 -6.91
N GLN A 188 -13.27 21.74 -7.36
CA GLN A 188 -13.32 20.32 -7.73
C GLN A 188 -12.61 20.09 -9.08
N ALA A 189 -11.83 19.02 -9.11
CA ALA A 189 -11.14 18.57 -10.32
C ALA A 189 -11.94 17.55 -11.12
N SER A 190 -12.76 16.76 -10.45
CA SER A 190 -13.60 15.72 -11.05
C SER A 190 -14.90 15.54 -10.26
N GLU A 191 -15.93 15.05 -10.93
CA GLU A 191 -17.09 14.42 -10.28
C GLU A 191 -16.87 12.93 -10.26
N GLN A 192 -17.24 12.26 -9.17
CA GLN A 192 -17.10 10.81 -9.03
C GLN A 192 -18.34 10.20 -8.39
N ASP A 193 -18.64 8.99 -8.85
CA ASP A 193 -19.66 8.12 -8.27
C ASP A 193 -19.07 6.72 -8.17
N ASN A 194 -18.89 6.23 -6.97
CA ASN A 194 -18.25 4.95 -6.70
C ASN A 194 -19.11 4.12 -5.78
N SER A 195 -19.21 2.84 -6.09
CA SER A 195 -19.90 1.84 -5.27
C SER A 195 -19.03 0.62 -5.08
N SER A 196 -19.02 0.08 -3.87
CA SER A 196 -18.30 -1.17 -3.58
C SER A 196 -19.12 -2.13 -2.74
N ASN A 197 -18.87 -3.41 -2.96
CA ASN A 197 -19.46 -4.51 -2.22
C ASN A 197 -18.37 -5.49 -1.80
N ASN A 198 -18.40 -5.93 -0.54
CA ASN A 198 -17.49 -6.93 -0.02
C ASN A 198 -18.24 -8.01 0.75
N VAL A 199 -17.88 -9.27 0.51
CA VAL A 199 -18.32 -10.43 1.30
C VAL A 199 -17.08 -11.12 1.84
N LEU A 200 -17.02 -11.30 3.16
CA LEU A 200 -16.00 -12.07 3.86
C LEU A 200 -16.61 -13.28 4.53
N LEU A 201 -16.03 -14.45 4.29
CA LEU A 201 -16.39 -15.72 4.91
C LEU A 201 -15.17 -16.29 5.60
N LYS A 202 -15.30 -16.76 6.85
CA LYS A 202 -14.28 -17.56 7.52
C LYS A 202 -14.91 -18.73 8.24
N GLY A 203 -14.25 -19.88 8.15
CA GLY A 203 -14.58 -21.08 8.91
C GLY A 203 -13.34 -21.62 9.59
N LYS A 204 -13.47 -22.04 10.86
CA LYS A 204 -12.39 -22.65 11.64
C LYS A 204 -12.87 -23.97 12.23
N LEU A 205 -11.99 -24.97 12.21
CA LEU A 205 -12.19 -26.26 12.87
C LEU A 205 -11.04 -26.48 13.86
N ASP A 206 -11.39 -26.75 15.11
CA ASP A 206 -10.46 -27.01 16.21
C ASP A 206 -10.63 -28.48 16.66
N LEU A 207 -9.71 -29.33 16.23
CA LEU A 207 -9.73 -30.78 16.45
C LEU A 207 -8.56 -31.20 17.36
N GLY A 208 -8.53 -30.66 18.59
CA GLY A 208 -7.44 -30.84 19.54
C GLY A 208 -6.16 -30.12 19.06
N GLU A 209 -5.13 -30.87 18.75
CA GLU A 209 -3.86 -30.34 18.25
C GLU A 209 -3.94 -29.84 16.80
N HIS A 210 -5.01 -30.12 16.07
CA HIS A 210 -5.19 -29.80 14.66
C HIS A 210 -6.19 -28.68 14.44
N HIS A 211 -5.79 -27.63 13.75
CA HIS A 211 -6.62 -26.48 13.47
C HIS A 211 -6.65 -26.22 11.96
N LEU A 212 -7.84 -26.01 11.42
CA LEU A 212 -8.05 -25.66 10.02
C LEU A 212 -8.77 -24.30 9.96
N THR A 213 -8.31 -23.44 9.09
CA THR A 213 -8.95 -22.16 8.79
C THR A 213 -9.16 -22.04 7.29
N ALA A 214 -10.41 -21.82 6.88
CA ALA A 214 -10.76 -21.50 5.50
C ALA A 214 -11.27 -20.05 5.43
N THR A 215 -10.79 -19.29 4.47
CA THR A 215 -11.20 -17.90 4.22
C THR A 215 -11.62 -17.74 2.77
N GLY A 216 -12.76 -17.10 2.54
CA GLY A 216 -13.22 -16.66 1.23
C GLY A 216 -13.55 -15.19 1.27
N GLU A 217 -13.17 -14.43 0.25
CA GLU A 217 -13.50 -13.02 0.14
C GLU A 217 -13.79 -12.66 -1.32
N TYR A 218 -14.84 -11.88 -1.51
CA TYR A 218 -15.18 -11.26 -2.78
C TYR A 218 -15.35 -9.77 -2.57
N PHE A 219 -14.55 -8.99 -3.28
CA PHE A 219 -14.64 -7.54 -3.31
C PHE A 219 -14.90 -7.07 -4.75
N LYS A 220 -15.89 -6.21 -4.91
CA LYS A 220 -16.18 -5.56 -6.19
C LYS A 220 -16.31 -4.06 -5.98
N ARG A 221 -15.77 -3.27 -6.92
CA ARG A 221 -15.95 -1.82 -6.98
C ARG A 221 -16.22 -1.38 -8.40
N ASP A 222 -17.29 -0.62 -8.56
CA ASP A 222 -17.65 0.09 -9.77
C ASP A 222 -17.44 1.59 -9.55
N GLY A 223 -16.91 2.30 -10.53
CA GLY A 223 -16.66 3.74 -10.45
C GLY A 223 -16.94 4.43 -11.76
N HIS A 224 -17.54 5.60 -11.67
CA HIS A 224 -17.70 6.53 -12.76
C HIS A 224 -17.06 7.86 -12.38
N SER A 225 -16.21 8.42 -13.24
CA SER A 225 -15.63 9.74 -13.00
C SER A 225 -15.72 10.62 -14.25
N LYS A 226 -15.96 11.92 -14.03
CA LYS A 226 -15.96 12.94 -15.05
C LYS A 226 -14.91 13.99 -14.74
N ASP A 227 -14.00 14.25 -15.69
CA ASP A 227 -13.01 15.30 -15.56
C ASP A 227 -13.65 16.69 -15.79
N LEU A 228 -13.54 17.57 -14.80
CA LEU A 228 -14.05 18.94 -14.85
C LEU A 228 -13.03 19.95 -15.39
N LEU A 229 -11.75 19.54 -15.55
CA LEU A 229 -10.65 20.43 -15.92
C LEU A 229 -10.26 20.34 -17.39
N SER A 230 -10.73 19.36 -18.09
CA SER A 230 -10.45 19.14 -19.50
C SER A 230 -11.72 18.93 -20.34
N ILE A 231 -11.63 18.23 -21.42
CA ILE A 231 -12.62 18.10 -22.49
C ILE A 231 -13.82 17.20 -22.18
N ASN A 232 -14.35 17.21 -20.97
CA ASN A 232 -15.47 16.34 -20.58
C ASN A 232 -15.19 14.84 -20.83
N SER A 233 -14.02 14.34 -20.46
CA SER A 233 -13.73 12.92 -20.48
C SER A 233 -14.42 12.20 -19.33
N PHE A 234 -14.80 10.95 -19.57
CA PHE A 234 -15.41 10.06 -18.59
C PHE A 234 -14.56 8.82 -18.46
N ASP A 235 -14.45 8.30 -17.25
CA ASP A 235 -13.83 7.02 -16.97
C ASP A 235 -14.83 6.13 -16.23
N ASP A 236 -15.13 4.96 -16.80
CA ASP A 236 -15.90 3.90 -16.15
C ASP A 236 -14.94 2.80 -15.72
N THR A 237 -14.90 2.49 -14.44
CA THR A 237 -14.02 1.47 -13.88
C THR A 237 -14.83 0.35 -13.26
N ASN A 238 -14.39 -0.89 -13.49
CA ASN A 238 -14.89 -2.06 -12.81
C ASN A 238 -13.69 -2.85 -12.27
N SER A 239 -13.70 -3.15 -10.98
CA SER A 239 -12.61 -3.89 -10.34
C SER A 239 -13.17 -4.97 -9.43
N GLU A 240 -12.65 -6.18 -9.55
CA GLU A 240 -13.01 -7.33 -8.74
C GLU A 240 -11.78 -7.99 -8.14
N ARG A 241 -11.87 -8.39 -6.89
CA ARG A 241 -10.87 -9.24 -6.21
C ARG A 241 -11.57 -10.44 -5.56
N LYS A 242 -11.10 -11.62 -5.89
CA LYS A 242 -11.55 -12.90 -5.31
C LYS A 242 -10.38 -13.53 -4.57
N ARG A 243 -10.61 -13.98 -3.38
CA ARG A 243 -9.61 -14.65 -2.54
C ARG A 243 -10.19 -15.89 -1.92
N ALA A 244 -9.42 -16.98 -1.93
CA ALA A 244 -9.70 -18.19 -1.18
C ALA A 244 -8.40 -18.68 -0.53
N SER A 245 -8.45 -19.00 0.76
CA SER A 245 -7.30 -19.47 1.53
C SER A 245 -7.68 -20.66 2.37
N LEU A 246 -6.80 -21.63 2.47
CA LEU A 246 -6.89 -22.76 3.39
C LEU A 246 -5.58 -22.85 4.18
N GLU A 247 -5.69 -22.80 5.50
CA GLU A 247 -4.55 -22.91 6.42
C GLU A 247 -4.78 -24.07 7.39
N TYR A 248 -3.78 -24.90 7.53
CA TYR A 248 -3.68 -25.93 8.53
C TYR A 248 -2.61 -25.58 9.55
N GLN A 249 -2.93 -25.74 10.82
CA GLN A 249 -1.99 -25.56 11.92
C GLN A 249 -2.02 -26.77 12.84
N TYR A 250 -0.84 -27.27 13.16
CA TYR A 250 -0.62 -28.31 14.17
C TYR A 250 0.04 -27.69 15.40
N LEU A 251 -0.61 -27.81 16.55
CA LEU A 251 -0.18 -27.30 17.84
C LEU A 251 -0.09 -28.49 18.81
N PRO A 252 1.07 -29.13 18.98
CA PRO A 252 1.20 -30.30 19.86
C PRO A 252 0.97 -29.93 21.33
N ASP A 253 0.15 -30.71 22.03
CA ASP A 253 -0.08 -30.58 23.47
C ASP A 253 1.11 -31.06 24.31
N ALA A 254 1.94 -31.92 23.74
CA ALA A 254 3.07 -32.49 24.45
C ALA A 254 4.23 -31.49 24.57
N ALA A 255 4.86 -31.43 25.75
CA ALA A 255 6.08 -30.66 25.97
C ALA A 255 7.25 -31.26 25.14
N GLY A 256 7.46 -30.73 23.96
CA GLY A 256 8.50 -31.12 23.02
C GLY A 256 9.17 -29.89 22.37
N MET A 257 10.20 -30.14 21.61
CA MET A 257 10.89 -29.04 20.87
C MET A 257 9.99 -28.39 19.83
N LEU A 258 9.15 -29.18 19.16
CA LEU A 258 8.20 -28.66 18.15
C LEU A 258 7.01 -28.00 18.83
N GLN A 259 6.79 -26.71 18.56
CA GLN A 259 5.71 -25.92 19.15
C GLN A 259 4.55 -25.70 18.17
N ALA A 260 4.84 -25.61 16.89
CA ALA A 260 3.82 -25.43 15.87
C ALA A 260 4.32 -25.84 14.47
N VAL A 261 3.42 -26.34 13.66
CA VAL A 261 3.59 -26.43 12.21
C VAL A 261 2.42 -25.74 11.56
N LYS A 262 2.69 -24.93 10.54
CA LYS A 262 1.70 -24.22 9.77
C LYS A 262 1.93 -24.50 8.28
N ALA A 263 0.86 -24.82 7.57
CA ALA A 263 0.92 -24.97 6.12
C ALA A 263 -0.34 -24.33 5.50
N GLY A 264 -0.22 -23.74 4.35
CA GLY A 264 -1.36 -23.10 3.72
C GLY A 264 -1.25 -23.02 2.22
N TYR A 265 -2.40 -22.80 1.62
CA TYR A 265 -2.57 -22.50 0.21
C TYR A 265 -3.52 -21.34 0.04
N ASP A 266 -3.07 -20.36 -0.75
CA ASP A 266 -3.84 -19.16 -1.08
C ASP A 266 -4.03 -19.06 -2.59
N TYR A 267 -5.24 -18.69 -2.97
CA TYR A 267 -5.61 -18.28 -4.32
C TYR A 267 -6.14 -16.85 -4.30
N GLN A 268 -5.71 -16.04 -5.24
CA GLN A 268 -6.24 -14.70 -5.44
C GLN A 268 -6.31 -14.38 -6.93
N ASP A 269 -7.43 -13.80 -7.34
CA ASP A 269 -7.64 -13.27 -8.68
C ASP A 269 -8.13 -11.82 -8.56
N LEU A 270 -7.47 -10.93 -9.26
CA LEU A 270 -7.83 -9.53 -9.38
C LEU A 270 -8.01 -9.22 -10.86
N ALA A 271 -9.15 -8.67 -11.22
CA ALA A 271 -9.43 -8.13 -12.54
C ALA A 271 -9.89 -6.68 -12.40
N SER A 272 -9.40 -5.82 -13.27
CA SER A 272 -9.81 -4.42 -13.31
C SER A 272 -9.83 -3.92 -14.74
N ASP A 273 -10.96 -3.35 -15.14
CA ASP A 273 -11.18 -2.75 -16.45
C ASP A 273 -11.52 -1.29 -16.29
N MET A 274 -11.02 -0.46 -17.20
CA MET A 274 -11.42 0.94 -17.33
C MET A 274 -11.76 1.26 -18.79
N LEU A 275 -12.93 1.81 -18.98
CA LEU A 275 -13.33 2.44 -20.24
C LEU A 275 -13.22 3.96 -20.11
N GLN A 276 -12.23 4.53 -20.76
CA GLN A 276 -12.13 5.97 -20.91
C GLN A 276 -12.85 6.43 -22.20
N THR A 277 -13.69 7.42 -22.06
CA THR A 277 -14.43 8.03 -23.17
C THR A 277 -14.09 9.51 -23.27
N GLU A 278 -13.61 9.93 -24.43
CA GLU A 278 -13.08 11.27 -24.64
C GLU A 278 -13.64 11.91 -25.93
N PRO A 279 -14.50 12.94 -25.82
CA PRO A 279 -14.95 13.70 -26.99
C PRO A 279 -13.79 14.51 -27.58
N SER A 280 -13.61 14.43 -28.90
CA SER A 280 -12.63 15.23 -29.66
C SER A 280 -13.21 15.66 -30.98
N ARG A 281 -13.54 16.93 -31.12
CA ARG A 281 -14.18 17.53 -32.33
C ARG A 281 -15.44 16.77 -32.77
N ASN A 282 -15.33 15.91 -33.79
CA ASN A 282 -16.44 15.15 -34.37
C ASN A 282 -16.37 13.64 -34.00
N VAL A 283 -15.41 13.25 -33.21
CA VAL A 283 -15.20 11.84 -32.84
C VAL A 283 -15.21 11.66 -31.32
N LEU A 284 -15.64 10.48 -30.90
CA LEU A 284 -15.59 10.01 -29.54
C LEU A 284 -14.50 8.94 -29.46
N ASN A 285 -13.41 9.26 -28.75
CA ASN A 285 -12.35 8.28 -28.53
C ASN A 285 -12.74 7.40 -27.36
N ARG A 286 -12.74 6.07 -27.53
CA ARG A 286 -12.94 5.09 -26.47
C ARG A 286 -11.69 4.26 -26.29
N HIS A 287 -11.16 4.24 -25.07
CA HIS A 287 -9.99 3.46 -24.68
C HIS A 287 -10.39 2.48 -23.59
N LEU A 288 -10.44 1.19 -23.91
CA LEU A 288 -10.61 0.13 -22.94
C LEU A 288 -9.23 -0.39 -22.51
N GLN A 289 -9.00 -0.40 -21.22
CA GLN A 289 -7.80 -0.97 -20.62
C GLN A 289 -8.22 -2.01 -19.59
N GLY A 290 -7.61 -3.19 -19.65
CA GLY A 290 -7.84 -4.28 -18.71
C GLY A 290 -6.54 -4.74 -18.09
N TYR A 291 -6.62 -5.09 -16.83
CA TYR A 291 -5.54 -5.68 -16.05
C TYR A 291 -6.07 -6.85 -15.24
N GLN A 292 -5.40 -7.98 -15.31
CA GLN A 292 -5.71 -9.15 -14.49
C GLN A 292 -4.45 -9.72 -13.88
N GLN A 293 -4.50 -10.05 -12.61
CA GLN A 293 -3.45 -10.79 -11.93
C GLN A 293 -4.04 -11.95 -11.14
N THR A 294 -3.62 -13.16 -11.48
CA THR A 294 -3.97 -14.39 -10.77
C THR A 294 -2.75 -14.87 -9.99
N GLN A 295 -2.93 -15.14 -8.70
CA GLN A 295 -1.87 -15.59 -7.81
C GLN A 295 -2.24 -16.88 -7.10
N HIS A 296 -1.28 -17.80 -7.05
CA HIS A 296 -1.30 -19.00 -6.23
C HIS A 296 -0.11 -18.97 -5.29
N ARG A 297 -0.33 -19.26 -4.02
CA ARG A 297 0.73 -19.35 -3.02
C ARG A 297 0.58 -20.62 -2.21
N ALA A 298 1.68 -21.35 -2.01
CA ALA A 298 1.75 -22.46 -1.08
C ALA A 298 2.90 -22.22 -0.11
N TYR A 299 2.68 -22.44 1.18
CA TYR A 299 3.70 -22.21 2.19
C TYR A 299 3.64 -23.24 3.31
N THR A 300 4.76 -23.44 3.98
CA THR A 300 4.84 -24.17 5.22
C THR A 300 5.89 -23.57 6.14
N GLN A 301 5.65 -23.62 7.43
CA GLN A 301 6.60 -23.16 8.45
C GLN A 301 6.46 -23.98 9.72
N GLY A 302 7.56 -24.10 10.45
CA GLY A 302 7.61 -24.76 11.76
C GLY A 302 8.23 -23.83 12.80
N LEU A 303 7.78 -23.95 14.03
CA LEU A 303 8.31 -23.28 15.21
C LEU A 303 8.83 -24.31 16.18
N TRP A 304 10.09 -24.18 16.58
CA TRP A 304 10.76 -25.03 17.56
C TRP A 304 11.24 -24.19 18.74
N GLN A 305 11.08 -24.70 19.94
CA GLN A 305 11.61 -24.10 21.15
C GLN A 305 12.43 -25.14 21.92
N PHE A 306 13.64 -24.77 22.34
CA PHE A 306 14.51 -25.62 23.13
C PHE A 306 15.53 -24.77 23.88
N ASP A 307 16.12 -25.36 24.93
CA ASP A 307 17.22 -24.79 25.72
C ASP A 307 18.52 -25.54 25.40
N ALA A 308 19.55 -24.81 25.05
CA ALA A 308 20.91 -25.32 24.84
C ALA A 308 21.94 -24.40 25.56
N GLY A 309 21.64 -24.03 26.80
CA GLY A 309 22.35 -23.01 27.57
C GLY A 309 21.87 -21.58 27.29
N VAL A 310 21.01 -21.42 26.28
CA VAL A 310 20.27 -20.24 25.91
C VAL A 310 18.91 -20.71 25.38
N GLU A 311 17.84 -20.00 25.67
CA GLU A 311 16.53 -20.32 25.08
C GLU A 311 16.53 -19.99 23.59
N HIS A 312 16.25 -20.99 22.76
CA HIS A 312 16.13 -20.87 21.30
C HIS A 312 14.66 -20.95 20.88
N ASN A 313 14.25 -20.02 20.05
CA ASN A 313 12.94 -20.01 19.39
C ASN A 313 13.18 -19.95 17.87
N VAL A 314 13.27 -21.12 17.24
CA VAL A 314 13.61 -21.26 15.83
C VAL A 314 12.32 -21.29 14.99
N LEU A 315 12.20 -20.37 14.06
CA LEU A 315 11.15 -20.35 13.03
C LEU A 315 11.80 -20.57 11.67
N ALA A 316 11.34 -21.57 10.93
CA ALA A 316 11.81 -21.83 9.56
C ALA A 316 10.64 -22.14 8.64
N GLY A 317 10.77 -21.81 7.37
CA GLY A 317 9.69 -22.01 6.40
C GLY A 317 10.11 -21.97 4.96
N LEU A 318 9.19 -22.45 4.13
CA LEU A 318 9.25 -22.44 2.67
C LEU A 318 8.00 -21.72 2.13
N ASP A 319 8.17 -20.99 1.05
CA ASP A 319 7.10 -20.29 0.36
C ASP A 319 7.29 -20.42 -1.16
N TYR A 320 6.22 -20.75 -1.84
CA TYR A 320 6.17 -20.76 -3.31
C TYR A 320 5.02 -19.88 -3.76
N ARG A 321 5.28 -18.99 -4.70
CA ARG A 321 4.29 -18.12 -5.29
C ARG A 321 4.37 -18.15 -6.81
N HIS A 322 3.22 -18.32 -7.44
CA HIS A 322 3.04 -18.27 -8.89
C HIS A 322 2.06 -17.17 -9.23
N VAL A 323 2.50 -16.20 -10.02
CA VAL A 323 1.73 -15.01 -10.39
C VAL A 323 1.66 -14.90 -11.90
N LYS A 324 0.46 -14.82 -12.45
CA LYS A 324 0.22 -14.55 -13.87
C LYS A 324 -0.43 -13.17 -14.00
N THR A 325 0.19 -12.30 -14.78
CA THR A 325 -0.31 -10.96 -15.08
C THR A 325 -0.64 -10.84 -16.55
N THR A 326 -1.83 -10.36 -16.86
CA THR A 326 -2.28 -10.07 -18.22
C THR A 326 -2.79 -8.65 -18.31
N THR A 327 -2.54 -8.02 -19.44
CA THR A 327 -3.10 -6.70 -19.77
C THR A 327 -3.83 -6.78 -21.10
N ASN A 328 -4.81 -5.94 -21.24
CA ASN A 328 -5.59 -5.79 -22.45
C ASN A 328 -5.78 -4.32 -22.79
N ARG A 329 -5.73 -3.95 -24.06
CA ARG A 329 -5.93 -2.59 -24.50
C ARG A 329 -6.61 -2.58 -25.84
N HIS A 330 -7.71 -1.81 -25.94
CA HIS A 330 -8.44 -1.57 -27.18
C HIS A 330 -8.75 -0.08 -27.26
N SER A 331 -8.40 0.54 -28.38
CA SER A 331 -8.74 1.95 -28.63
C SER A 331 -9.46 2.07 -29.97
N ALA A 332 -10.59 2.74 -29.99
CA ALA A 332 -11.38 2.95 -31.20
C ALA A 332 -12.00 4.36 -31.20
N ASN A 333 -12.20 4.89 -32.38
CA ASN A 333 -12.90 6.16 -32.59
C ASN A 333 -14.33 5.88 -33.08
N PHE A 334 -15.25 6.70 -32.62
CA PHE A 334 -16.66 6.64 -33.00
C PHE A 334 -17.12 8.03 -33.47
N ASP A 335 -17.98 8.06 -34.47
CA ASP A 335 -18.61 9.31 -34.90
C ASP A 335 -19.53 9.84 -33.79
N LEU A 336 -19.40 11.12 -33.45
CA LEU A 336 -20.11 11.72 -32.31
C LEU A 336 -21.62 11.77 -32.48
N ALA A 337 -22.12 11.82 -33.74
CA ALA A 337 -23.54 11.94 -34.04
C ALA A 337 -24.23 10.59 -34.21
N THR A 338 -23.53 9.60 -34.77
CA THR A 338 -24.10 8.30 -35.14
C THR A 338 -23.66 7.14 -34.25
N ASP A 339 -22.66 7.37 -33.41
CA ASP A 339 -21.97 6.34 -32.60
C ASP A 339 -21.41 5.15 -33.44
N ALA A 340 -21.23 5.39 -34.74
CA ALA A 340 -20.62 4.40 -35.62
C ALA A 340 -19.10 4.44 -35.51
N GLN A 341 -18.45 3.25 -35.48
CA GLN A 341 -17.00 3.15 -35.45
C GLN A 341 -16.37 3.79 -36.68
N VAL A 342 -15.35 4.61 -36.47
CA VAL A 342 -14.57 5.29 -37.51
C VAL A 342 -13.13 4.81 -37.47
N GLY A 343 -12.66 4.22 -38.55
CA GLY A 343 -11.30 3.72 -38.67
C GLY A 343 -11.08 2.33 -38.04
N ALA A 344 -9.81 1.96 -37.89
CA ALA A 344 -9.40 0.69 -37.33
C ALA A 344 -9.32 0.73 -35.81
N VAL A 345 -9.50 -0.40 -35.15
CA VAL A 345 -9.23 -0.59 -33.73
C VAL A 345 -7.71 -0.70 -33.53
N ASP A 346 -7.20 -0.01 -32.52
CA ASP A 346 -5.81 -0.14 -32.05
C ASP A 346 -5.78 -1.11 -30.85
N ASP A 347 -5.17 -2.27 -31.07
CA ASP A 347 -5.03 -3.37 -30.11
C ASP A 347 -3.60 -3.55 -29.60
N LEU A 348 -2.75 -2.54 -29.73
CA LEU A 348 -1.34 -2.66 -29.36
C LEU A 348 -1.16 -2.73 -27.85
N LEU A 349 -0.29 -3.65 -27.39
CA LEU A 349 0.11 -3.78 -25.99
C LEU A 349 1.39 -2.99 -25.70
N TYR A 350 1.53 -2.55 -24.47
CA TYR A 350 2.78 -1.92 -23.97
C TYR A 350 3.80 -2.94 -23.52
N TYR A 351 3.33 -4.09 -23.04
CA TYR A 351 4.14 -5.23 -22.65
C TYR A 351 3.30 -6.52 -22.74
N PRO A 352 3.93 -7.67 -22.98
CA PRO A 352 3.19 -8.94 -23.07
C PRO A 352 2.75 -9.40 -21.69
N ALA A 353 1.79 -10.32 -21.64
CA ALA A 353 1.47 -11.05 -20.43
C ALA A 353 2.73 -11.69 -19.83
N ASN A 354 2.77 -11.82 -18.52
CA ASN A 354 3.94 -12.32 -17.80
C ASN A 354 3.55 -13.32 -16.73
N THR A 355 4.40 -14.34 -16.55
CA THR A 355 4.31 -15.29 -15.45
C THR A 355 5.53 -15.14 -14.55
N LYS A 356 5.31 -14.94 -13.27
CA LYS A 356 6.35 -14.84 -12.25
C LYS A 356 6.24 -16.02 -11.29
N ALA A 357 7.33 -16.76 -11.08
CA ALA A 357 7.43 -17.83 -10.10
C ALA A 357 8.49 -17.45 -9.06
N VAL A 358 8.14 -17.46 -7.78
CA VAL A 358 9.03 -17.12 -6.67
C VAL A 358 9.12 -18.26 -5.70
N TRP A 359 10.35 -18.70 -5.40
CA TRP A 359 10.67 -19.68 -4.37
C TRP A 359 11.43 -19.00 -3.26
N SER A 360 11.06 -19.27 -2.03
CA SER A 360 11.76 -18.71 -0.89
C SER A 360 11.87 -19.72 0.24
N ALA A 361 13.00 -19.65 0.96
CA ALA A 361 13.22 -20.37 2.20
C ALA A 361 13.76 -19.39 3.23
N PHE A 362 13.34 -19.52 4.47
CA PHE A 362 13.85 -18.68 5.55
C PHE A 362 14.04 -19.48 6.85
N ILE A 363 14.95 -19.00 7.66
CA ILE A 363 15.17 -19.44 9.05
C ILE A 363 15.51 -18.22 9.89
N GLN A 364 14.95 -18.18 11.09
CA GLN A 364 15.34 -17.23 12.14
C GLN A 364 15.39 -17.95 13.48
N ASP A 365 16.29 -17.52 14.35
CA ASP A 365 16.41 -18.02 15.72
C ASP A 365 16.39 -16.86 16.70
N ARG A 366 15.35 -16.76 17.51
CA ARG A 366 15.31 -15.80 18.61
C ARG A 366 15.93 -16.46 19.83
N MET A 367 17.19 -16.11 20.12
CA MET A 367 17.92 -16.53 21.30
C MET A 367 17.63 -15.56 22.44
N VAL A 368 17.21 -16.09 23.60
CA VAL A 368 16.97 -15.30 24.82
C VAL A 368 17.95 -15.77 25.91
N PHE A 369 18.77 -14.82 26.36
CA PHE A 369 19.79 -15.04 27.38
C PHE A 369 19.22 -14.81 28.78
N ASP A 370 19.85 -15.37 29.80
CA ASP A 370 19.42 -15.29 31.21
C ASP A 370 19.24 -13.83 31.71
N ASN A 371 19.99 -12.89 31.18
CA ASN A 371 19.88 -11.47 31.51
C ASN A 371 18.76 -10.73 30.72
N GLY A 372 17.92 -11.47 30.01
CA GLY A 372 16.81 -10.94 29.20
C GLY A 372 17.22 -10.33 27.86
N VAL A 373 18.51 -10.27 27.55
CA VAL A 373 18.96 -9.87 26.20
C VAL A 373 18.44 -10.88 25.18
N SER A 374 17.91 -10.42 24.06
CA SER A 374 17.55 -11.29 22.94
C SER A 374 18.29 -10.92 21.67
N LEU A 375 18.78 -11.93 20.95
CA LEU A 375 19.44 -11.82 19.66
C LEU A 375 18.68 -12.68 18.65
N THR A 376 18.31 -12.09 17.53
CA THR A 376 17.54 -12.81 16.48
C THR A 376 18.25 -12.70 15.12
N PRO A 377 19.23 -13.57 14.84
CA PRO A 377 19.72 -13.75 13.48
C PRO A 377 18.67 -14.40 12.60
N ALA A 378 18.63 -13.99 11.35
CA ALA A 378 17.77 -14.62 10.35
C ALA A 378 18.44 -14.61 8.96
N LEU A 379 18.06 -15.60 8.17
CA LEU A 379 18.51 -15.74 6.80
C LEU A 379 17.32 -16.11 5.91
N ARG A 380 17.18 -15.42 4.78
CA ARG A 380 16.23 -15.76 3.74
C ARG A 380 16.94 -15.95 2.41
N TYR A 381 16.57 -16.99 1.69
CA TYR A 381 16.90 -17.17 0.28
C TYR A 381 15.67 -16.93 -0.56
N SER A 382 15.80 -16.22 -1.64
CA SER A 382 14.73 -16.00 -2.62
C SER A 382 15.24 -16.20 -4.03
N HIS A 383 14.44 -16.90 -4.84
CA HIS A 383 14.65 -17.07 -6.27
C HIS A 383 13.39 -16.69 -7.03
N GLU A 384 13.50 -15.75 -7.94
CA GLU A 384 12.41 -15.29 -8.79
C GLU A 384 12.74 -15.54 -10.26
N LYS A 385 11.76 -16.06 -11.00
CA LYS A 385 11.82 -16.21 -12.46
C LYS A 385 10.59 -15.55 -13.10
N SER A 386 10.83 -14.65 -14.02
CA SER A 386 9.81 -13.96 -14.81
C SER A 386 9.88 -14.42 -16.27
N THR A 387 8.75 -14.82 -16.84
CA THR A 387 8.65 -15.37 -18.21
C THR A 387 7.53 -14.66 -18.95
N PRO A 388 7.84 -13.90 -20.02
CA PRO A 388 6.82 -13.24 -20.84
C PRO A 388 6.11 -14.24 -21.76
N ASN A 389 4.87 -13.92 -22.13
CA ASN A 389 4.10 -14.69 -23.10
C ASN A 389 4.48 -14.29 -24.53
N SER A 390 5.13 -15.19 -25.26
CA SER A 390 5.57 -14.94 -26.64
C SER A 390 4.41 -14.73 -27.64
N ALA A 391 3.21 -15.22 -27.32
CA ALA A 391 2.03 -15.03 -28.18
C ALA A 391 1.61 -13.55 -28.31
N ASP A 392 2.01 -12.70 -27.36
CA ASP A 392 1.70 -11.27 -27.38
C ASP A 392 2.69 -10.43 -28.19
N PHE A 393 3.81 -11.00 -28.62
CA PHE A 393 4.89 -10.23 -29.26
C PHE A 393 4.49 -9.62 -30.60
N ASP A 394 3.55 -10.22 -31.33
CA ASP A 394 3.05 -9.65 -32.58
C ASP A 394 2.30 -8.33 -32.36
N ARG A 395 1.66 -8.18 -31.21
CA ARG A 395 0.98 -6.95 -30.81
C ARG A 395 1.96 -5.84 -30.38
N LEU A 396 3.24 -6.17 -30.15
CA LEU A 396 4.30 -5.24 -29.78
C LEU A 396 5.13 -4.78 -30.97
N LYS A 397 5.13 -5.51 -32.09
CA LYS A 397 6.03 -5.28 -33.26
C LYS A 397 6.01 -3.88 -33.84
N ASN A 398 4.90 -3.17 -33.70
CA ASN A 398 4.73 -1.84 -34.28
C ASN A 398 5.05 -0.70 -33.31
N GLN A 399 5.52 -0.98 -32.08
CA GLN A 399 5.58 0.05 -31.05
C GLN A 399 6.97 0.63 -30.80
N ALA A 400 8.03 -0.14 -30.86
CA ALA A 400 9.40 0.35 -30.65
C ALA A 400 10.43 -0.66 -31.23
N ASN A 401 11.72 -0.29 -31.25
CA ASN A 401 12.79 -1.22 -31.51
C ASN A 401 12.95 -2.17 -30.31
N VAL A 402 12.16 -3.23 -30.27
CA VAL A 402 12.14 -4.21 -29.17
C VAL A 402 13.03 -5.41 -29.53
N ASP A 403 13.94 -5.77 -28.64
CA ASP A 403 14.69 -7.02 -28.75
C ASP A 403 13.86 -8.19 -28.23
N PHE A 404 13.11 -8.83 -29.11
CA PHE A 404 12.27 -9.97 -28.79
C PHE A 404 13.05 -11.17 -28.25
N GLN A 405 14.34 -11.33 -28.60
CA GLN A 405 15.16 -12.43 -28.08
C GLN A 405 15.44 -12.27 -26.59
N GLN A 406 15.77 -11.04 -26.15
CA GLN A 406 15.94 -10.73 -24.74
C GLN A 406 14.61 -10.80 -23.99
N MET A 407 13.52 -10.36 -24.58
CA MET A 407 12.18 -10.42 -24.00
C MET A 407 11.71 -11.86 -23.79
N ILE A 408 11.95 -12.76 -24.76
CA ILE A 408 11.67 -14.19 -24.65
C ILE A 408 12.48 -14.84 -23.52
N ALA A 409 13.71 -14.44 -23.33
CA ALA A 409 14.55 -14.98 -22.27
C ALA A 409 14.01 -14.70 -20.85
N GLY A 410 13.19 -13.65 -20.70
CA GLY A 410 12.65 -13.26 -19.41
C GLY A 410 13.72 -12.76 -18.43
N GLY A 411 13.52 -12.96 -17.14
CA GLY A 411 14.44 -12.60 -16.07
C GLY A 411 14.51 -13.65 -14.97
N SER A 412 15.69 -13.86 -14.41
CA SER A 412 15.90 -14.78 -13.29
C SER A 412 16.84 -14.14 -12.27
N TYR A 413 16.42 -14.08 -11.02
CA TYR A 413 17.10 -13.38 -9.94
C TYR A 413 17.12 -14.22 -8.68
N SER A 414 18.28 -14.25 -7.98
CA SER A 414 18.42 -14.96 -6.72
C SER A 414 19.16 -14.11 -5.71
N LYS A 415 18.77 -14.19 -4.44
CA LYS A 415 19.45 -13.46 -3.38
C LYS A 415 19.36 -14.16 -2.03
N VAL A 416 20.43 -14.01 -1.26
CA VAL A 416 20.48 -14.34 0.17
C VAL A 416 20.35 -13.04 0.96
N LEU A 417 19.42 -13.01 1.91
CA LEU A 417 19.02 -11.83 2.68
C LEU A 417 19.21 -12.08 4.18
N PRO A 418 20.35 -11.67 4.76
CA PRO A 418 20.56 -11.74 6.20
C PRO A 418 19.83 -10.63 6.93
N SER A 419 19.39 -10.91 8.15
CA SER A 419 18.96 -9.91 9.12
C SER A 419 19.39 -10.27 10.54
N LEU A 420 19.47 -9.25 11.40
CA LEU A 420 19.86 -9.39 12.79
C LEU A 420 19.07 -8.39 13.62
N LYS A 421 18.42 -8.86 14.69
CA LYS A 421 17.77 -7.98 15.68
C LYS A 421 18.40 -8.23 17.05
N LEU A 422 18.65 -7.18 17.78
CA LEU A 422 19.15 -7.19 19.16
C LEU A 422 18.20 -6.37 20.02
N ASN A 423 17.73 -6.94 21.14
CA ASN A 423 17.02 -6.22 22.18
C ASN A 423 17.77 -6.38 23.51
N VAL A 424 17.99 -5.28 24.19
CA VAL A 424 18.72 -5.21 25.46
C VAL A 424 17.81 -4.56 26.49
N PRO A 425 17.16 -5.30 27.39
CA PRO A 425 16.46 -4.73 28.52
C PRO A 425 17.46 -4.06 29.44
N LEU A 426 17.23 -2.80 29.80
CA LEU A 426 18.02 -2.07 30.80
C LEU A 426 17.44 -2.26 32.18
N ASN A 427 16.13 -2.38 32.26
CA ASN A 427 15.32 -2.73 33.43
C ASN A 427 13.90 -3.12 32.95
N ASP A 428 12.94 -3.25 33.87
CA ASP A 428 11.57 -3.68 33.58
C ASP A 428 10.79 -2.69 32.66
N GLU A 429 11.20 -1.43 32.62
CA GLU A 429 10.50 -0.38 31.86
C GLU A 429 11.28 0.10 30.62
N HIS A 430 12.58 -0.13 30.54
CA HIS A 430 13.44 0.43 29.51
C HIS A 430 14.18 -0.63 28.73
N GLN A 431 14.16 -0.54 27.42
CA GLN A 431 14.97 -1.40 26.54
C GLN A 431 15.62 -0.60 25.40
N LEU A 432 16.78 -1.05 24.98
CA LEU A 432 17.43 -0.63 23.75
C LEU A 432 17.21 -1.69 22.68
N PHE A 433 17.11 -1.27 21.44
CA PHE A 433 17.09 -2.20 20.32
C PHE A 433 17.97 -1.72 19.17
N ALA A 434 18.52 -2.67 18.42
CA ALA A 434 19.23 -2.43 17.19
C ALA A 434 18.84 -3.51 16.19
N SER A 435 18.70 -3.13 14.91
CA SER A 435 18.31 -4.04 13.84
C SER A 435 19.10 -3.75 12.57
N TYR A 436 19.46 -4.82 11.88
CA TYR A 436 19.99 -4.78 10.51
C TYR A 436 19.17 -5.72 9.63
N ALA A 437 18.87 -5.32 8.41
CA ALA A 437 18.29 -6.21 7.42
C ALA A 437 18.72 -5.82 6.01
N ARG A 438 19.01 -6.83 5.18
CA ARG A 438 19.19 -6.67 3.75
C ARG A 438 17.87 -6.86 3.04
N GLY A 439 17.51 -5.92 2.16
CA GLY A 439 16.38 -6.00 1.26
C GLY A 439 16.80 -6.27 -0.17
N PHE A 440 15.88 -6.82 -0.95
CA PHE A 440 16.07 -7.13 -2.36
C PHE A 440 14.74 -7.01 -3.09
N LYS A 441 14.75 -6.43 -4.29
CA LYS A 441 13.61 -6.38 -5.20
C LYS A 441 14.06 -6.58 -6.62
N ALA A 442 13.57 -7.63 -7.27
CA ALA A 442 13.80 -7.85 -8.69
C ALA A 442 13.11 -6.74 -9.53
N PRO A 443 13.67 -6.35 -10.69
CA PRO A 443 13.01 -5.44 -11.59
C PRO A 443 11.67 -6.01 -12.02
N GLN A 444 10.60 -5.23 -11.85
CA GLN A 444 9.29 -5.63 -12.34
C GLN A 444 9.29 -5.75 -13.86
N TYR A 445 8.41 -6.59 -14.36
CA TYR A 445 8.37 -6.90 -15.77
C TYR A 445 7.95 -5.67 -16.61
N ASP A 446 7.01 -4.86 -16.13
CA ASP A 446 6.59 -3.61 -16.75
C ASP A 446 7.73 -2.58 -16.80
N ALA A 447 8.48 -2.40 -15.71
CA ALA A 447 9.65 -1.51 -15.69
C ALA A 447 10.75 -1.96 -16.67
N ARG A 448 10.91 -3.29 -16.86
CA ARG A 448 11.96 -3.88 -17.67
C ARG A 448 11.58 -3.97 -19.16
N GLY A 449 10.31 -4.29 -19.45
CA GLY A 449 9.84 -4.69 -20.78
C GLY A 449 8.87 -3.72 -21.44
N ALA A 450 8.61 -2.53 -20.87
CA ALA A 450 7.70 -1.57 -21.45
C ALA A 450 8.18 -1.09 -22.83
N ALA A 451 7.35 -1.26 -23.85
CA ALA A 451 7.62 -0.87 -25.22
C ALA A 451 6.38 -0.20 -25.80
N SER A 452 6.44 1.11 -26.02
CA SER A 452 5.30 1.86 -26.58
C SER A 452 5.78 3.05 -27.42
N HIS A 453 4.90 3.49 -28.28
CA HIS A 453 5.08 4.69 -29.08
C HIS A 453 3.83 5.56 -29.01
N SER A 454 4.00 6.83 -28.76
CA SER A 454 2.91 7.82 -28.81
C SER A 454 3.37 9.10 -29.48
N VAL A 455 2.41 9.84 -30.05
CA VAL A 455 2.67 11.10 -30.74
C VAL A 455 1.79 12.19 -30.13
N LEU A 456 2.43 13.24 -29.62
CA LEU A 456 1.74 14.41 -29.10
C LEU A 456 1.70 15.51 -30.15
N ASN A 457 0.49 15.96 -30.49
CA ASN A 457 0.24 17.07 -31.44
C ASN A 457 0.97 16.92 -32.79
N GLY A 458 1.29 15.68 -33.22
CA GLY A 458 2.01 15.42 -34.46
C GLY A 458 3.48 15.87 -34.50
N MET A 459 3.99 16.44 -33.39
CA MET A 459 5.35 17.03 -33.35
C MET A 459 6.29 16.41 -32.33
N ILE A 460 5.75 15.81 -31.27
CA ILE A 460 6.58 15.14 -30.25
C ILE A 460 6.25 13.66 -30.28
N GLN A 461 7.28 12.85 -30.53
CA GLN A 461 7.18 11.40 -30.47
C GLN A 461 7.84 10.90 -29.19
N TYR A 462 7.12 10.08 -28.43
CA TYR A 462 7.59 9.41 -27.23
C TYR A 462 7.70 7.91 -27.48
N TYR A 463 8.87 7.37 -27.22
CA TYR A 463 9.14 5.93 -27.24
C TYR A 463 9.48 5.46 -25.83
N ASN A 464 8.70 4.55 -25.27
CA ASN A 464 9.17 3.75 -24.15
C ASN A 464 10.03 2.62 -24.69
N VAL A 465 11.29 2.57 -24.25
CA VAL A 465 12.28 1.61 -24.70
C VAL A 465 12.55 0.62 -23.56
N PRO A 466 12.42 -0.70 -23.81
CA PRO A 466 12.77 -1.71 -22.82
C PRO A 466 14.20 -1.60 -22.33
N ASN A 467 14.42 -1.90 -21.05
CA ASN A 467 15.77 -2.04 -20.48
C ASN A 467 15.92 -3.41 -19.82
N PHE A 468 16.45 -4.35 -20.56
CA PHE A 468 16.67 -5.73 -20.09
C PHE A 468 17.90 -5.88 -19.20
N ASP A 469 18.76 -4.84 -19.12
CA ASP A 469 19.97 -4.79 -18.28
C ASP A 469 19.69 -4.24 -16.87
N LEU A 470 18.43 -3.94 -16.53
CA LEU A 470 18.05 -3.51 -15.19
C LEU A 470 18.51 -4.53 -14.14
N LYS A 471 19.25 -4.01 -13.17
CA LYS A 471 19.72 -4.77 -12.02
C LYS A 471 18.68 -4.71 -10.90
N PRO A 472 18.58 -5.77 -10.09
CA PRO A 472 17.76 -5.75 -8.90
C PRO A 472 18.15 -4.62 -7.94
N GLU A 473 17.12 -4.05 -7.30
CA GLU A 473 17.34 -3.12 -6.19
C GLU A 473 17.80 -3.90 -4.95
N GLU A 474 18.77 -3.39 -4.25
CA GLU A 474 19.28 -3.92 -2.99
C GLU A 474 19.30 -2.83 -1.93
N SER A 475 19.04 -3.19 -0.68
CA SER A 475 19.18 -2.28 0.44
C SER A 475 19.89 -2.89 1.63
N ASP A 476 20.63 -2.06 2.35
CA ASP A 476 21.11 -2.33 3.72
C ASP A 476 20.41 -1.36 4.65
N ASN A 477 19.65 -1.89 5.61
CA ASN A 477 18.77 -1.13 6.49
C ASN A 477 19.22 -1.30 7.94
N PHE A 478 19.38 -0.17 8.64
CA PHE A 478 19.82 -0.13 10.02
C PHE A 478 18.82 0.66 10.85
N GLU A 479 18.47 0.14 12.00
CA GLU A 479 17.70 0.85 13.02
C GLU A 479 18.38 0.72 14.38
N PHE A 480 18.28 1.79 15.15
CA PHE A 480 18.67 1.83 16.55
C PHE A 480 17.65 2.64 17.32
N GLY A 481 17.25 2.18 18.49
CA GLY A 481 16.27 2.91 19.27
C GLY A 481 16.22 2.54 20.74
N TRP A 482 15.37 3.31 21.41
CA TRP A 482 15.03 3.16 22.81
C TRP A 482 13.51 3.08 22.96
N GLN A 483 13.04 2.21 23.82
CA GLN A 483 11.64 2.05 24.17
C GLN A 483 11.47 2.10 25.69
N HIS A 484 10.45 2.80 26.13
CA HIS A 484 10.01 2.85 27.52
C HIS A 484 8.55 2.42 27.61
N GLU A 485 8.27 1.49 28.52
CA GLU A 485 6.93 0.97 28.83
C GLU A 485 6.73 1.02 30.34
N GLY A 486 6.27 2.18 30.84
CA GLY A 486 5.89 2.37 32.22
C GLY A 486 4.38 2.26 32.44
N ASN A 487 3.94 2.36 33.71
CA ASN A 487 2.52 2.25 34.05
C ASN A 487 1.65 3.40 33.48
N THR A 488 2.21 4.60 33.36
CA THR A 488 1.51 5.81 32.89
C THR A 488 2.22 6.50 31.73
N THR A 489 3.41 6.02 31.37
CA THR A 489 4.24 6.65 30.34
C THR A 489 4.73 5.62 29.36
N HIS A 490 4.55 5.87 28.07
CA HIS A 490 5.03 5.05 26.97
C HIS A 490 5.80 5.94 26.02
N ALA A 491 6.98 5.50 25.60
CA ALA A 491 7.78 6.26 24.65
C ALA A 491 8.63 5.33 23.78
N LYS A 492 8.82 5.72 22.53
CA LYS A 492 9.71 5.02 21.61
C LYS A 492 10.41 6.04 20.72
N ILE A 493 11.73 5.94 20.63
CA ILE A 493 12.54 6.73 19.73
C ILE A 493 13.33 5.78 18.85
N THR A 494 13.27 5.98 17.53
CA THR A 494 13.95 5.15 16.52
C THR A 494 14.71 6.04 15.56
N GLY A 495 16.02 5.84 15.45
CA GLY A 495 16.84 6.36 14.37
C GLY A 495 16.98 5.29 13.30
N PHE A 496 16.92 5.67 12.03
CA PHE A 496 17.12 4.77 10.90
C PHE A 496 18.11 5.33 9.89
N TYR A 497 18.83 4.41 9.22
CA TYR A 497 19.75 4.71 8.13
C TYR A 497 19.71 3.57 7.11
N ASN A 498 19.34 3.89 5.87
CA ASN A 498 19.17 2.91 4.81
C ASN A 498 20.02 3.29 3.60
N ARG A 499 20.68 2.32 3.00
CA ARG A 499 21.45 2.47 1.75
C ARG A 499 20.81 1.61 0.69
N TYR A 500 20.48 2.21 -0.44
CA TYR A 500 19.92 1.53 -1.62
C TYR A 500 20.94 1.55 -2.76
N LYS A 501 21.08 0.42 -3.44
CA LYS A 501 21.86 0.26 -4.67
C LYS A 501 20.94 -0.13 -5.81
N ASN A 502 21.29 0.32 -7.02
CA ASN A 502 20.54 0.03 -8.23
C ASN A 502 19.07 0.42 -8.12
N PHE A 503 18.76 1.49 -7.40
CA PHE A 503 17.41 1.99 -7.25
C PHE A 503 16.79 2.26 -8.62
N ILE A 504 15.63 1.67 -8.93
CA ILE A 504 15.01 1.79 -10.26
C ILE A 504 14.15 3.04 -10.29
N GLU A 505 14.44 3.93 -11.23
CA GLU A 505 13.56 5.02 -11.63
C GLU A 505 12.98 4.75 -13.01
N GLU A 506 11.65 4.82 -13.09
CA GLU A 506 10.90 4.55 -14.30
C GLU A 506 10.78 5.80 -15.17
N SER A 507 10.50 5.59 -16.47
CA SER A 507 10.17 6.65 -17.44
C SER A 507 11.16 7.82 -17.51
N GLN A 508 12.45 7.53 -17.34
CA GLN A 508 13.50 8.54 -17.47
C GLN A 508 13.81 8.82 -18.95
N THR A 509 13.93 10.09 -19.32
CA THR A 509 14.38 10.47 -20.66
C THR A 509 15.84 10.08 -20.83
N ILE A 510 16.10 9.06 -21.65
CA ILE A 510 17.46 8.57 -21.93
C ILE A 510 18.06 9.23 -23.16
N ARG A 511 17.22 9.70 -24.09
CA ARG A 511 17.67 10.39 -25.31
C ARG A 511 16.59 11.33 -25.87
N THR A 512 17.04 12.48 -26.35
CA THR A 512 16.20 13.42 -27.12
C THR A 512 16.85 13.67 -28.47
N LEU A 513 16.07 13.52 -29.55
CA LEU A 513 16.52 13.71 -30.92
C LEU A 513 15.70 14.84 -31.58
N TYR A 514 16.35 15.60 -32.42
CA TYR A 514 15.75 16.65 -33.25
C TYR A 514 15.96 16.31 -34.73
N PRO A 515 15.04 15.52 -35.34
CA PRO A 515 15.24 14.98 -36.69
C PRO A 515 15.49 16.02 -37.78
N THR A 516 14.98 17.22 -37.58
CA THR A 516 15.15 18.34 -38.54
C THR A 516 16.24 19.33 -38.15
N GLY A 517 16.98 19.08 -37.04
CA GLY A 517 17.92 20.04 -36.45
C GLY A 517 17.25 21.27 -35.79
N ARG A 518 15.90 21.32 -35.77
CA ARG A 518 15.11 22.35 -35.08
C ARG A 518 14.50 21.76 -33.80
N PRO A 519 14.06 22.59 -32.84
CA PRO A 519 13.44 22.11 -31.62
C PRO A 519 12.20 21.26 -31.82
N MET A 520 11.52 21.38 -32.93
CA MET A 520 10.37 20.59 -33.35
C MET A 520 10.48 20.17 -34.82
N PRO A 521 10.07 18.96 -35.21
CA PRO A 521 9.62 17.84 -34.39
C PRO A 521 10.72 17.28 -33.49
N MET A 522 10.31 16.70 -32.36
CA MET A 522 11.21 16.14 -31.34
C MET A 522 10.87 14.66 -31.10
N VAL A 523 11.88 13.85 -30.89
CA VAL A 523 11.70 12.44 -30.48
C VAL A 523 12.36 12.27 -29.09
N MET A 524 11.59 11.76 -28.15
CA MET A 524 12.04 11.44 -26.80
C MET A 524 11.99 9.93 -26.58
N GLU A 525 13.11 9.37 -26.14
CA GLU A 525 13.18 7.99 -25.70
C GLU A 525 13.20 7.97 -24.16
N LEU A 526 12.27 7.22 -23.59
CA LEU A 526 12.07 7.03 -22.17
C LEU A 526 12.38 5.57 -21.81
N SER A 527 13.03 5.35 -20.69
CA SER A 527 13.32 4.00 -20.19
C SER A 527 13.40 3.99 -18.67
N SER A 528 13.24 2.83 -18.07
CA SER A 528 13.61 2.63 -16.67
C SER A 528 15.13 2.52 -16.54
N VAL A 529 15.69 3.13 -15.50
CA VAL A 529 17.14 3.16 -15.25
C VAL A 529 17.44 2.82 -13.79
N ASN A 530 18.63 2.26 -13.54
CA ASN A 530 19.14 2.11 -12.19
C ASN A 530 19.90 3.37 -11.75
N LEU A 531 19.56 3.92 -10.60
CA LEU A 531 20.40 4.88 -9.88
C LEU A 531 21.44 4.11 -9.05
N ASP A 532 22.67 4.57 -9.07
CA ASP A 532 23.79 3.86 -8.42
C ASP A 532 23.61 3.74 -6.91
N LYS A 533 23.23 4.83 -6.24
CA LYS A 533 23.14 4.88 -4.78
C LYS A 533 22.18 5.94 -4.28
N VAL A 534 21.26 5.49 -3.43
CA VAL A 534 20.34 6.35 -2.69
C VAL A 534 20.51 6.07 -1.20
N VAL A 535 20.42 7.10 -0.36
CA VAL A 535 20.51 7.00 1.10
C VAL A 535 19.30 7.68 1.70
N THR A 536 18.60 6.99 2.62
CA THR A 536 17.57 7.59 3.48
C THR A 536 17.98 7.48 4.94
N TYR A 537 17.74 8.51 5.73
CA TYR A 537 17.96 8.48 7.17
C TYR A 537 17.02 9.43 7.88
N GLY A 538 16.76 9.16 9.15
CA GLY A 538 15.85 9.99 9.90
C GLY A 538 15.60 9.51 11.31
N LEU A 539 14.62 10.16 11.94
CA LEU A 539 14.22 9.97 13.32
C LEU A 539 12.70 9.88 13.43
N GLU A 540 12.25 8.90 14.18
CA GLU A 540 10.85 8.77 14.62
C GLU A 540 10.81 8.80 16.14
N ALA A 541 9.87 9.52 16.70
CA ALA A 541 9.57 9.51 18.13
C ALA A 541 8.06 9.38 18.34
N ARG A 542 7.67 8.63 19.36
CA ARG A 542 6.28 8.52 19.85
C ARG A 542 6.30 8.60 21.34
N GLY A 543 5.24 9.16 21.91
CA GLY A 543 5.05 9.19 23.33
C GLY A 543 3.58 9.29 23.72
N GLN A 544 3.29 8.76 24.89
CA GLN A 544 2.01 8.91 25.57
C GLN A 544 2.26 9.07 27.07
N TYR A 545 1.48 9.92 27.68
CA TYR A 545 1.47 10.13 29.14
C TYR A 545 0.04 10.19 29.66
N ASP A 546 -0.31 9.21 30.47
CA ASP A 546 -1.60 9.12 31.19
C ASP A 546 -1.48 9.93 32.48
N PHE A 547 -1.74 11.25 32.40
CA PHE A 547 -1.49 12.21 33.47
C PHE A 547 -2.59 12.27 34.53
N ALA A 548 -3.76 11.73 34.24
CA ALA A 548 -4.89 11.63 35.15
C ALA A 548 -5.79 10.45 34.75
N PRO A 549 -6.67 9.96 35.64
CA PRO A 549 -7.65 8.92 35.27
C PRO A 549 -8.43 9.33 34.02
N TYR A 550 -8.44 8.45 33.03
CA TYR A 550 -9.11 8.65 31.72
C TYR A 550 -8.50 9.71 30.81
N TRP A 551 -7.46 10.44 31.19
CA TRP A 551 -6.81 11.47 30.39
C TRP A 551 -5.41 11.06 29.95
N ASN A 552 -5.13 11.27 28.67
CA ASN A 552 -3.77 11.15 28.15
C ASN A 552 -3.42 12.28 27.19
N VAL A 553 -2.15 12.60 27.16
CA VAL A 553 -1.51 13.32 26.06
C VAL A 553 -0.65 12.35 25.28
N ASN A 554 -0.67 12.44 23.97
CA ASN A 554 0.16 11.61 23.11
C ASN A 554 0.72 12.44 21.96
N GLY A 555 1.76 11.95 21.33
CA GLY A 555 2.35 12.64 20.21
C GLY A 555 3.31 11.78 19.42
N SER A 556 3.64 12.26 18.23
CA SER A 556 4.66 11.67 17.39
C SER A 556 5.40 12.74 16.60
N LEU A 557 6.68 12.49 16.37
CA LEU A 557 7.56 13.30 15.53
C LEU A 557 8.18 12.38 14.48
N PHE A 558 8.17 12.83 13.23
CA PHE A 558 8.87 12.19 12.14
C PHE A 558 9.73 13.21 11.39
N TRP A 559 10.98 12.84 11.11
CA TRP A 559 11.88 13.60 10.28
C TRP A 559 12.77 12.67 9.46
N MET A 560 13.00 13.01 8.21
CA MET A 560 13.89 12.26 7.33
C MET A 560 14.62 13.13 6.32
N ARG A 561 15.65 12.52 5.71
CA ARG A 561 16.30 12.93 4.46
C ARG A 561 16.41 11.72 3.53
N GLY A 562 16.21 11.96 2.24
CA GLY A 562 16.44 10.99 1.17
C GLY A 562 17.30 11.64 0.09
N ILE A 563 18.51 11.11 -0.16
CA ILE A 563 19.53 11.74 -0.99
C ILE A 563 19.98 10.76 -2.08
N ASN A 564 19.92 11.21 -3.33
CA ASN A 564 20.60 10.57 -4.45
C ASN A 564 22.09 10.93 -4.39
N LYS A 565 22.95 9.94 -4.20
CA LYS A 565 24.39 10.14 -4.02
C LYS A 565 25.16 10.40 -5.33
N ALA A 566 24.52 10.33 -6.48
CA ALA A 566 25.15 10.67 -7.75
C ALA A 566 25.30 12.20 -7.93
N ASP A 567 24.33 12.97 -7.42
CA ASP A 567 24.29 14.43 -7.61
C ASP A 567 23.95 15.20 -6.31
N ASP A 568 23.86 14.49 -5.17
CA ASP A 568 23.47 14.98 -3.85
C ASP A 568 22.09 15.68 -3.82
N SER A 569 21.23 15.39 -4.80
CA SER A 569 19.85 15.90 -4.84
C SER A 569 18.94 15.13 -3.89
N HIS A 570 17.83 15.77 -3.51
CA HIS A 570 16.82 15.14 -2.69
C HIS A 570 15.92 14.20 -3.50
N MET A 571 15.45 13.15 -2.86
CA MET A 571 14.42 12.28 -3.45
C MET A 571 13.07 13.01 -3.53
N ASN A 572 12.36 12.84 -4.63
CA ASN A 572 10.99 13.36 -4.77
C ASN A 572 10.05 12.77 -3.71
N SER A 573 10.22 11.50 -3.38
CA SER A 573 9.42 10.76 -2.38
C SER A 573 9.80 11.03 -0.92
N GLU A 574 10.80 11.88 -0.65
CA GLU A 574 11.17 12.31 0.71
C GLU A 574 9.97 12.96 1.39
N LEU A 575 9.57 12.45 2.55
CA LEU A 575 8.45 12.98 3.33
C LEU A 575 8.86 14.22 4.15
N PRO A 576 8.01 15.25 4.21
CA PRO A 576 8.24 16.40 5.09
C PRO A 576 8.23 16.01 6.56
N MET A 577 8.95 16.75 7.39
CA MET A 577 8.87 16.62 8.84
C MET A 577 7.44 16.86 9.31
N LYS A 578 6.92 15.94 10.14
CA LYS A 578 5.59 16.02 10.74
C LYS A 578 5.67 15.89 12.26
N LEU A 579 4.92 16.75 12.96
CA LEU A 579 4.65 16.66 14.39
C LEU A 579 3.16 16.47 14.58
N ARG A 580 2.76 15.49 15.40
CA ARG A 580 1.39 15.31 15.86
C ARG A 580 1.36 15.40 17.38
N LEU A 581 0.39 16.14 17.90
CA LEU A 581 0.08 16.23 19.34
C LEU A 581 -1.39 15.89 19.53
N GLY A 582 -1.69 15.03 20.49
CA GLY A 582 -3.04 14.58 20.79
C GLY A 582 -3.36 14.74 22.28
N LEU A 583 -4.58 15.13 22.58
CA LEU A 583 -5.20 15.09 23.90
C LEU A 583 -6.42 14.18 23.82
N ALA A 584 -6.55 13.24 24.72
CA ALA A 584 -7.67 12.33 24.75
C ALA A 584 -8.22 12.14 26.17
N TYR A 585 -9.53 12.05 26.24
CA TYR A 585 -10.28 11.58 27.39
C TYR A 585 -11.12 10.38 26.98
N ALA A 586 -11.12 9.31 27.76
CA ALA A 586 -11.95 8.14 27.50
C ALA A 586 -12.27 7.41 28.80
N ASN A 587 -13.55 7.30 29.13
CA ASN A 587 -14.05 6.40 30.16
C ASN A 587 -14.91 5.28 29.52
N GLU A 588 -15.58 4.49 30.34
CA GLU A 588 -16.43 3.39 29.86
C GLU A 588 -17.65 3.84 29.03
N THR A 589 -18.16 5.05 29.29
CA THR A 589 -19.38 5.57 28.68
C THR A 589 -19.11 6.44 27.46
N TRP A 590 -18.12 7.31 27.51
CA TRP A 590 -17.82 8.23 26.43
C TRP A 590 -16.34 8.61 26.38
N GLY A 591 -15.93 9.12 25.25
CA GLY A 591 -14.59 9.68 25.08
C GLY A 591 -14.57 10.79 24.04
N ALA A 592 -13.54 11.63 24.14
CA ALA A 592 -13.28 12.70 23.19
C ALA A 592 -11.76 12.83 22.96
N ASN A 593 -11.39 13.24 21.77
CA ASN A 593 -9.98 13.50 21.44
C ASN A 593 -9.85 14.73 20.54
N ALA A 594 -8.71 15.37 20.64
CA ALA A 594 -8.27 16.42 19.72
C ALA A 594 -6.83 16.12 19.29
N ASP A 595 -6.58 16.19 17.99
CA ASP A 595 -5.29 15.91 17.38
C ASP A 595 -4.87 17.11 16.53
N TRP A 596 -3.66 17.58 16.74
CA TRP A 596 -3.04 18.66 15.98
C TRP A 596 -1.86 18.12 15.20
N THR A 597 -1.94 18.15 13.87
CA THR A 597 -0.89 17.71 12.94
C THR A 597 -0.25 18.92 12.29
N LEU A 598 1.07 19.05 12.42
CA LEU A 598 1.89 20.08 11.78
C LEU A 598 2.82 19.40 10.77
N SER A 599 2.79 19.86 9.52
CA SER A 599 3.68 19.43 8.47
C SER A 599 4.56 20.59 8.00
N ARG A 600 5.86 20.35 7.93
CA ARG A 600 6.80 21.32 7.37
C ARG A 600 6.60 21.41 5.84
N SER A 601 6.98 22.56 5.26
CA SER A 601 7.06 22.73 3.83
C SER A 601 8.14 21.84 3.22
N LYS A 602 7.90 21.34 1.98
CA LYS A 602 8.94 20.71 1.15
C LYS A 602 9.45 21.72 0.13
N THR A 603 10.77 21.88 0.07
CA THR A 603 11.44 22.84 -0.82
C THR A 603 12.44 22.17 -1.76
N GLU A 604 12.87 20.96 -1.42
CA GLU A 604 13.91 20.22 -2.11
C GLU A 604 13.32 19.06 -2.91
N TYR A 605 13.72 18.95 -4.17
CA TYR A 605 13.32 17.92 -5.12
C TYR A 605 14.54 17.38 -5.88
N ALA A 606 14.36 16.29 -6.65
CA ALA A 606 15.41 15.76 -7.51
C ALA A 606 15.90 16.82 -8.53
N THR A 607 17.12 16.69 -8.99
CA THR A 607 17.75 17.65 -9.92
C THR A 607 16.92 17.91 -11.17
N ALA A 608 16.27 16.88 -11.72
CA ALA A 608 15.38 17.00 -12.87
C ALA A 608 14.11 17.81 -12.57
N ASP A 609 13.67 17.83 -11.31
CA ASP A 609 12.41 18.41 -10.84
C ASP A 609 12.62 19.63 -9.95
N LYS A 610 13.82 20.18 -9.89
CA LYS A 610 14.16 21.35 -9.05
C LYS A 610 13.33 22.60 -9.33
N SER A 611 12.67 22.67 -10.49
CA SER A 611 11.73 23.75 -10.83
C SER A 611 10.38 23.62 -10.12
N THR A 612 10.11 22.50 -9.44
CA THR A 612 8.87 22.30 -8.71
C THR A 612 8.75 23.34 -7.60
N PRO A 613 7.63 24.08 -7.54
CA PRO A 613 7.41 25.07 -6.49
C PRO A 613 7.42 24.43 -5.11
N LYS A 614 7.77 25.22 -4.11
CA LYS A 614 7.65 24.84 -2.71
C LYS A 614 6.24 24.35 -2.39
N THR A 615 6.11 23.13 -1.85
CA THR A 615 4.87 22.67 -1.23
C THR A 615 4.73 23.35 0.14
N PRO A 616 3.69 24.17 0.37
CA PRO A 616 3.53 24.86 1.65
C PRO A 616 3.38 23.88 2.81
N GLY A 617 3.91 24.24 3.97
CA GLY A 617 3.59 23.56 5.23
C GLY A 617 2.15 23.84 5.65
N TYR A 618 1.62 22.98 6.52
CA TYR A 618 0.25 23.12 7.01
C TYR A 618 0.09 22.65 8.45
N GLY A 619 -0.99 23.11 9.08
CA GLY A 619 -1.47 22.63 10.37
C GLY A 619 -2.92 22.20 10.26
N LEU A 620 -3.24 20.99 10.74
CA LEU A 620 -4.59 20.43 10.76
C LEU A 620 -5.00 20.17 12.20
N VAL A 621 -6.25 20.45 12.53
CA VAL A 621 -6.87 20.06 13.79
C VAL A 621 -8.02 19.12 13.48
N ASP A 622 -7.96 17.93 14.08
CA ASP A 622 -9.02 16.92 14.04
C ASP A 622 -9.58 16.77 15.46
N VAL A 623 -10.88 16.63 15.58
CA VAL A 623 -11.55 16.34 16.85
C VAL A 623 -12.49 15.17 16.66
N GLY A 624 -12.65 14.38 17.70
CA GLY A 624 -13.53 13.22 17.63
C GLY A 624 -14.01 12.78 19.00
N GLY A 625 -14.96 11.87 19.00
CA GLY A 625 -15.46 11.27 20.21
C GLY A 625 -16.34 10.06 19.94
N PHE A 626 -16.62 9.35 21.01
CA PHE A 626 -17.55 8.23 21.00
C PHE A 626 -18.47 8.29 22.23
N TRP A 627 -19.62 7.67 22.09
CA TRP A 627 -20.57 7.45 23.18
C TRP A 627 -21.07 6.02 23.13
N ASN A 628 -20.80 5.25 24.19
CA ASN A 628 -21.36 3.94 24.43
C ASN A 628 -22.76 4.11 25.03
N ILE A 629 -23.80 4.05 24.19
CA ILE A 629 -25.20 4.19 24.61
C ILE A 629 -25.53 3.10 25.61
N ASN A 630 -25.01 1.90 25.37
CA ASN A 630 -25.06 0.75 26.26
C ASN A 630 -23.90 -0.21 25.88
N LYS A 631 -23.84 -1.39 26.52
CA LYS A 631 -22.80 -2.40 26.27
C LYS A 631 -22.74 -2.90 24.82
N ASN A 632 -23.79 -2.72 24.05
CA ASN A 632 -23.93 -3.26 22.69
C ASN A 632 -23.87 -2.17 21.61
N ALA A 633 -24.21 -0.91 21.94
CA ALA A 633 -24.38 0.17 20.97
C ALA A 633 -23.42 1.32 21.23
N LYS A 634 -22.69 1.74 20.21
CA LYS A 634 -21.70 2.82 20.22
C LYS A 634 -21.97 3.79 19.08
N LEU A 635 -21.97 5.08 19.39
CA LEU A 635 -21.91 6.17 18.41
C LEU A 635 -20.49 6.72 18.34
N THR A 636 -20.07 7.12 17.13
CA THR A 636 -18.80 7.80 16.89
C THR A 636 -19.06 9.05 16.06
N LEU A 637 -18.43 10.15 16.43
CA LEU A 637 -18.47 11.42 15.69
C LEU A 637 -17.07 11.97 15.58
N ASN A 638 -16.62 12.27 14.37
CA ASN A 638 -15.31 12.86 14.10
C ASN A 638 -15.47 14.07 13.16
N ALA A 639 -14.65 15.09 13.36
CA ALA A 639 -14.49 16.21 12.45
C ALA A 639 -13.00 16.33 12.11
N TYR A 640 -12.69 16.21 10.83
CA TYR A 640 -11.33 16.30 10.30
C TYR A 640 -11.13 17.68 9.67
N ASN A 641 -9.90 18.20 9.79
CA ASN A 641 -9.54 19.51 9.24
C ASN A 641 -10.57 20.59 9.66
N VAL A 642 -10.81 20.72 10.96
CA VAL A 642 -11.90 21.56 11.54
C VAL A 642 -11.87 23.00 11.01
N PHE A 643 -10.67 23.55 10.77
CA PHE A 643 -10.47 24.92 10.28
C PHE A 643 -10.50 25.07 8.77
N ASP A 644 -10.87 24.01 8.04
CA ASP A 644 -10.96 23.98 6.56
C ASP A 644 -9.67 24.47 5.88
N LYS A 645 -8.53 24.02 6.41
CA LYS A 645 -7.22 24.39 5.87
C LYS A 645 -7.02 23.81 4.49
N LYS A 646 -6.78 24.66 3.50
CA LYS A 646 -6.35 24.26 2.16
C LYS A 646 -4.87 23.86 2.20
N TYR A 647 -4.56 22.65 1.75
CA TYR A 647 -3.19 22.14 1.72
C TYR A 647 -2.99 21.10 0.62
N TRP A 648 -1.74 20.83 0.29
CA TRP A 648 -1.31 19.90 -0.75
C TRP A 648 -0.29 18.93 -0.18
N LEU A 649 -0.21 17.73 -0.78
CA LEU A 649 0.91 16.83 -0.58
C LEU A 649 2.04 17.16 -1.59
N PRO A 650 3.32 16.89 -1.25
CA PRO A 650 4.42 17.12 -2.16
C PRO A 650 4.29 16.39 -3.51
N ALA A 651 3.71 15.19 -3.51
CA ALA A 651 3.45 14.41 -4.73
C ALA A 651 2.48 15.12 -5.68
N ASP A 652 1.46 15.83 -5.16
CA ASP A 652 0.51 16.61 -5.97
C ASP A 652 1.22 17.77 -6.66
N MET A 653 2.06 18.50 -5.93
CA MET A 653 2.79 19.66 -6.47
C MET A 653 3.82 19.24 -7.52
N LEU A 654 4.53 18.13 -7.28
CA LEU A 654 5.45 17.56 -8.24
C LEU A 654 4.72 17.18 -9.54
N TRP A 655 3.60 16.48 -9.41
CA TRP A 655 2.80 16.05 -10.56
C TRP A 655 2.29 17.24 -11.37
N LEU A 656 1.75 18.28 -10.72
CA LEU A 656 1.28 19.51 -11.37
C LEU A 656 2.41 20.22 -12.13
N ASN A 657 3.61 20.24 -11.57
CA ASN A 657 4.78 20.84 -12.21
C ASN A 657 5.22 20.03 -13.45
N THR A 658 5.37 18.72 -13.29
CA THR A 658 5.85 17.84 -14.37
C THR A 658 4.86 17.74 -15.54
N THR A 659 3.57 17.92 -15.27
CA THR A 659 2.51 17.93 -16.29
C THR A 659 2.16 19.33 -16.83
N GLY A 660 2.84 20.38 -16.33
CA GLY A 660 2.59 21.77 -16.74
C GLY A 660 1.22 22.31 -16.32
N GLN A 661 0.64 21.82 -15.23
CA GLN A 661 -0.72 22.15 -14.76
C GLN A 661 -0.74 22.93 -13.43
N LEU A 662 0.32 23.66 -13.12
CA LEU A 662 0.39 24.50 -11.89
C LEU A 662 -0.73 25.55 -11.82
N ASP A 663 -1.25 26.00 -12.96
CA ASP A 663 -2.41 26.90 -13.04
C ASP A 663 -3.69 26.27 -12.46
N LYS A 664 -3.77 24.95 -12.40
CA LYS A 664 -4.88 24.17 -11.85
C LYS A 664 -4.68 23.74 -10.38
N GLN A 665 -3.65 24.26 -9.71
CA GLN A 665 -3.27 23.89 -8.35
C GLN A 665 -4.45 23.89 -7.37
N ASP A 666 -5.37 24.86 -7.48
CA ASP A 666 -6.52 25.00 -6.60
C ASP A 666 -7.45 23.76 -6.61
N SER A 667 -7.50 23.06 -7.74
CA SER A 667 -8.33 21.86 -7.92
C SER A 667 -7.67 20.57 -7.41
N TYR A 668 -6.45 20.65 -6.91
CA TYR A 668 -5.66 19.50 -6.41
C TYR A 668 -5.33 19.60 -4.93
N SER A 669 -5.97 20.52 -4.22
CA SER A 669 -5.86 20.56 -2.75
C SER A 669 -6.48 19.28 -2.14
N GLN A 670 -5.97 18.92 -0.98
CA GLN A 670 -6.47 17.79 -0.20
C GLN A 670 -7.86 18.09 0.39
N MET A 671 -8.47 17.06 1.01
CA MET A 671 -9.78 17.16 1.63
C MET A 671 -9.85 18.35 2.59
N GLY A 672 -10.89 19.17 2.44
CA GLY A 672 -11.24 20.24 3.35
C GLY A 672 -11.83 19.72 4.66
N ARG A 673 -12.63 20.54 5.34
CA ARG A 673 -13.33 20.09 6.55
C ARG A 673 -14.32 18.97 6.24
N ALA A 674 -14.25 17.89 7.00
CA ALA A 674 -15.13 16.74 6.87
C ALA A 674 -15.67 16.31 8.23
N ILE A 675 -16.93 15.90 8.27
CA ILE A 675 -17.61 15.33 9.45
C ILE A 675 -17.96 13.89 9.14
N SER A 676 -17.52 12.97 9.99
CA SER A 676 -17.87 11.56 9.91
C SER A 676 -18.68 11.17 11.14
N ALA A 677 -19.78 10.47 10.92
CA ALA A 677 -20.65 9.94 11.97
C ALA A 677 -20.86 8.45 11.73
N GLY A 678 -20.81 7.65 12.80
CA GLY A 678 -21.00 6.21 12.73
C GLY A 678 -21.76 5.65 13.92
N ILE A 679 -22.50 4.59 13.65
CA ILE A 679 -23.13 3.74 14.67
C ILE A 679 -22.61 2.31 14.52
N GLN A 680 -22.33 1.69 15.64
CA GLN A 680 -21.96 0.28 15.72
C GLN A 680 -22.84 -0.38 16.79
N VAL A 681 -23.43 -1.52 16.42
CA VAL A 681 -24.18 -2.37 17.34
C VAL A 681 -23.58 -3.77 17.28
N LYS A 682 -23.17 -4.30 18.45
CA LYS A 682 -22.57 -5.63 18.58
C LYS A 682 -23.34 -6.41 19.67
N PHE A 683 -23.76 -7.62 19.33
CA PHE A 683 -24.53 -8.51 20.22
C PHE A 683 -23.72 -9.74 20.62
#